data_0bbee18bd1a7350746459c7c1d891218
#
_entry.id   0bbee18bd1a7350746459c7c1d891218
#
_cell.length_a   1.000
_cell.length_b   1.000
_cell.length_c   1.000
_cell.angle_alpha   90.00
_cell.angle_beta   90.00
_cell.angle_gamma   90.00
#
_symmetry.space_group_name_H-M   'P 1'
#
loop_
_entity.id
_entity.type
_entity.pdbx_description
1 polymer ?
#
loop_
_entity_poly.entity_id
_entity_poly.type
_entity_poly.pdbx_seq_one_letter_code
_entity_poly.pdbx_strand_id
1 'polypeptide(L)'
;MKITRLTIKIIIFSIFLLLINIKNISYAQPIKTFPKVEVPNKNSEASNKYAVIANFVKGKTEVKTFGNVKWEHIVFSGVPCLNLTNPPESQKGKFGIIYTNVGTYEGKQLDLKITINNWDKYSKKNASISYVLNTIGHLQGGFNWVDQTWQYVDHETGKPAHISGSYMTFNDLDGLQYIQFSRETTKNIDKMYVSNNTWVDGSNQNGEFRISEVNDKVSKDEDKFAMVTALFSGNEIQFKWGKEYPSNNYTPEKSWDTGLYYFGFIGEKPVRTEVLRPTKLIDDKDEKQVKQNTIQTKNEIFSYDISHTVPNEWKEFFYKSYKFVDDVPSVLEIVGEPSIINEAGKNVSEKFENISSNNHIEYRAKNSTLSKSDFYGHTYHMKIKVRIKSNTDVEKNLDNDGYYHVRNIANIEKDNRTMSTNEVITKYKPFKKMLHKSIIDNNHEIEEKKVRVDELYKYRIRGIVGNSETIHAFAIVDNGEDVLSFENVKVFDANHEEITNQGKLTMDEDKNTVKWVPNDISNIYGKTYIMEIDSKIKQNVDLKAYKHDERYIIPNTAQFKINDKTVNSNTVNVYDIPITNALHKSIIDNNQEVGEKKVRVGEQFKYRIKGVVGNRETIHEFAIVDDGEDVLSFENIKVFDANHEEITNQGKLTIDKEKNIVKWVPNDISNIYGKTYIMEVDSKIKKGAKLK
;
A
#
# COMPACT_ATOMS: atom_id res chain seq x y z
N MET A 1 35.12 5.62 48.87
CA MET A 1 35.76 6.63 47.99
C MET A 1 36.67 5.92 47.00
N LYS A 2 36.13 5.01 46.13
CA LYS A 2 36.83 4.29 45.07
C LYS A 2 35.99 4.17 43.75
N ILE A 3 34.95 4.98 43.64
CA ILE A 3 34.07 5.04 42.45
C ILE A 3 34.57 6.09 41.43
N THR A 4 35.56 6.88 41.80
CA THR A 4 36.02 8.05 41.02
C THR A 4 37.02 7.77 39.89
N ARG A 5 37.54 6.58 39.72
CA ARG A 5 38.50 6.29 38.63
C ARG A 5 37.85 5.79 37.32
N LEU A 6 36.70 5.16 37.41
CA LEU A 6 35.97 4.71 36.23
C LEU A 6 35.09 5.81 35.61
N THR A 7 34.56 6.68 36.47
CA THR A 7 33.70 7.80 36.04
C THR A 7 34.44 8.87 35.25
N ILE A 8 35.74 8.98 35.40
CA ILE A 8 36.60 9.97 34.71
C ILE A 8 36.90 9.54 33.28
N LYS A 9 36.98 8.25 32.97
CA LYS A 9 37.29 7.77 31.60
C LYS A 9 36.19 8.04 30.59
N ILE A 10 34.94 8.28 31.00
CA ILE A 10 33.78 8.39 30.09
C ILE A 10 33.17 9.80 30.07
N ILE A 11 33.32 10.60 31.11
CA ILE A 11 32.87 12.00 31.10
C ILE A 11 33.69 12.89 30.12
N ILE A 12 34.87 12.45 29.74
CA ILE A 12 35.76 13.20 28.81
C ILE A 12 35.35 13.06 27.36
N PHE A 13 34.48 12.08 26.99
CA PHE A 13 34.01 11.89 25.61
C PHE A 13 33.06 12.99 25.11
N SER A 14 32.51 13.81 25.99
CA SER A 14 31.50 14.82 25.61
C SER A 14 31.99 16.27 25.62
N ILE A 15 33.21 16.60 26.06
CA ILE A 15 33.59 17.99 26.34
C ILE A 15 34.86 18.49 25.66
N PHE A 16 35.64 17.67 24.94
CA PHE A 16 36.90 18.15 24.33
C PHE A 16 36.94 18.10 22.80
N LEU A 17 36.05 18.85 22.17
CA LEU A 17 36.19 19.31 20.78
C LEU A 17 36.54 20.77 20.75
N LEU A 18 37.64 21.18 21.39
CA LEU A 18 38.23 22.51 21.18
C LEU A 18 39.68 22.52 21.70
N LEU A 19 40.56 22.86 20.75
CA LEU A 19 41.95 23.25 20.95
C LEU A 19 42.96 22.14 21.28
N ILE A 20 43.74 21.77 20.25
CA ILE A 20 45.18 21.91 20.27
C ILE A 20 45.72 21.76 18.84
N ASN A 21 46.27 22.87 18.29
CA ASN A 21 47.26 22.81 17.22
C ASN A 21 48.50 22.11 17.77
N ILE A 22 48.69 20.86 17.47
CA ILE A 22 49.98 20.21 17.66
C ILE A 22 50.46 19.74 16.29
N LYS A 23 51.38 20.53 15.75
CA LYS A 23 52.30 20.05 14.73
C LYS A 23 53.18 18.97 15.35
N ASN A 24 52.74 17.72 15.29
CA ASN A 24 53.63 16.57 15.30
C ASN A 24 52.98 15.51 14.44
N ILE A 25 53.25 15.56 13.17
CA ILE A 25 52.97 14.49 12.23
C ILE A 25 53.91 13.36 12.57
N SER A 26 53.47 12.45 13.42
CA SER A 26 54.16 11.21 13.71
C SER A 26 53.97 10.25 12.53
N TYR A 27 55.00 9.84 11.86
CA TYR A 27 54.96 8.89 10.77
C TYR A 27 54.82 7.47 11.37
N ALA A 28 53.85 6.69 10.90
CA ALA A 28 53.77 5.29 11.25
C ALA A 28 55.07 4.60 10.79
N GLN A 29 55.75 3.91 11.71
CA GLN A 29 56.98 3.20 11.41
C GLN A 29 56.70 1.70 11.37
N PRO A 30 57.38 0.93 10.52
CA PRO A 30 57.26 -0.51 10.54
C PRO A 30 57.78 -1.04 11.86
N ILE A 31 57.02 -1.93 12.49
CA ILE A 31 57.46 -2.67 13.67
C ILE A 31 58.34 -3.84 13.19
N LYS A 32 59.61 -3.84 13.55
CA LYS A 32 60.57 -4.87 13.06
C LYS A 32 60.20 -6.33 13.42
N THR A 33 59.42 -6.53 14.46
CA THR A 33 58.98 -7.82 14.94
C THR A 33 57.72 -8.32 14.30
N PHE A 34 56.95 -7.49 13.59
CA PHE A 34 55.71 -7.87 12.95
C PHE A 34 55.96 -8.50 11.56
N PRO A 35 55.17 -9.52 11.18
CA PRO A 35 55.25 -10.04 9.83
C PRO A 35 54.71 -9.00 8.81
N LYS A 36 55.33 -8.97 7.63
CA LYS A 36 54.90 -8.14 6.49
C LYS A 36 54.61 -6.66 6.83
N VAL A 37 55.51 -6.01 7.55
CA VAL A 37 55.36 -4.59 7.94
C VAL A 37 55.89 -3.66 6.87
N GLU A 38 55.07 -2.73 6.43
CA GLU A 38 55.43 -1.65 5.53
C GLU A 38 54.72 -0.36 5.93
N VAL A 39 55.42 0.78 5.78
CA VAL A 39 54.80 2.09 5.89
C VAL A 39 54.25 2.46 4.52
N PRO A 40 52.95 2.80 4.37
CA PRO A 40 52.41 3.19 3.09
C PRO A 40 53.04 4.52 2.64
N ASN A 41 53.30 4.67 1.34
CA ASN A 41 53.77 5.91 0.78
C ASN A 41 52.69 7.00 0.95
N LYS A 42 53.04 8.18 1.37
CA LYS A 42 52.16 9.34 1.59
C LYS A 42 51.22 9.64 0.42
N ASN A 43 51.62 9.31 -0.82
CA ASN A 43 50.87 9.61 -2.03
C ASN A 43 50.13 8.39 -2.60
N SER A 44 50.24 7.22 -1.99
CA SER A 44 49.47 6.06 -2.44
C SER A 44 48.04 6.13 -1.92
N GLU A 45 47.09 6.42 -2.78
CA GLU A 45 45.74 6.02 -2.53
C GLU A 45 45.72 4.48 -2.44
N ALA A 46 45.05 3.91 -1.44
CA ALA A 46 44.67 2.50 -1.52
C ALA A 46 43.81 2.39 -2.79
N SER A 47 44.11 1.44 -3.65
CA SER A 47 43.29 1.23 -4.81
C SER A 47 41.85 0.96 -4.30
N ASN A 48 40.83 1.32 -5.07
CA ASN A 48 39.43 1.02 -4.76
C ASN A 48 39.19 -0.46 -4.35
N LYS A 49 40.11 -1.31 -4.74
CA LYS A 49 40.17 -2.74 -4.42
C LYS A 49 40.49 -3.04 -2.95
N TYR A 50 41.04 -2.07 -2.21
CA TYR A 50 41.50 -2.25 -0.83
C TYR A 50 40.85 -1.26 0.15
N ALA A 51 39.81 -0.58 -0.24
CA ALA A 51 39.23 0.54 0.51
C ALA A 51 38.03 0.15 1.39
N VAL A 52 37.92 -1.11 1.79
CA VAL A 52 36.86 -1.50 2.73
C VAL A 52 37.32 -1.23 4.15
N ILE A 53 36.61 -0.31 4.78
CA ILE A 53 36.70 -0.02 6.20
C ILE A 53 35.28 -0.10 6.75
N ALA A 54 35.04 -1.00 7.70
CA ALA A 54 33.72 -1.08 8.31
C ALA A 54 33.48 0.13 9.20
N ASN A 55 32.35 0.78 8.97
CA ASN A 55 31.92 1.96 9.71
C ASN A 55 30.55 1.71 10.36
N PHE A 56 30.36 2.23 11.56
CA PHE A 56 29.04 2.37 12.12
C PHE A 56 28.37 3.61 11.48
N VAL A 57 27.34 3.36 10.70
CA VAL A 57 26.66 4.40 9.93
C VAL A 57 25.37 4.77 10.65
N LYS A 58 25.37 5.91 11.32
CA LYS A 58 24.20 6.39 12.06
C LYS A 58 22.95 6.47 11.16
N GLY A 59 21.85 5.87 11.62
CA GLY A 59 20.60 5.81 10.85
C GLY A 59 20.54 4.71 9.77
N LYS A 60 21.64 3.95 9.56
CA LYS A 60 21.65 2.79 8.65
C LYS A 60 22.15 1.50 9.28
N THR A 61 23.17 1.59 10.14
CA THR A 61 23.67 0.43 10.84
C THR A 61 22.73 0.05 11.97
N GLU A 62 22.20 -1.15 11.89
CA GLU A 62 21.43 -1.79 12.96
C GLU A 62 22.29 -2.89 13.59
N VAL A 63 22.06 -3.16 14.87
CA VAL A 63 22.72 -4.28 15.57
C VAL A 63 21.70 -5.39 15.77
N LYS A 64 21.92 -6.52 15.13
CA LYS A 64 21.06 -7.72 15.22
C LYS A 64 21.80 -8.82 15.98
N THR A 65 21.09 -9.64 16.72
CA THR A 65 21.64 -10.78 17.45
C THR A 65 21.31 -12.08 16.74
N PHE A 66 22.15 -13.09 16.91
CA PHE A 66 21.85 -14.46 16.47
C PHE A 66 22.32 -15.49 17.53
N GLY A 67 21.80 -16.70 17.43
CA GLY A 67 22.05 -17.77 18.37
C GLY A 67 21.05 -17.84 19.51
N ASN A 68 21.10 -18.92 20.28
CA ASN A 68 20.14 -19.18 21.36
C ASN A 68 20.65 -18.65 22.70
N VAL A 69 20.83 -17.32 22.79
CA VAL A 69 21.27 -16.61 24.00
C VAL A 69 20.39 -15.34 24.15
N LYS A 70 20.21 -14.92 25.39
CA LYS A 70 19.41 -13.72 25.70
C LYS A 70 20.32 -12.53 25.94
N TRP A 71 20.33 -11.59 24.99
CA TRP A 71 21.01 -10.32 25.14
C TRP A 71 20.14 -9.32 25.89
N GLU A 72 20.76 -8.47 26.71
CA GLU A 72 20.11 -7.44 27.47
C GLU A 72 20.60 -6.06 27.01
N HIS A 73 19.67 -5.11 26.84
CA HIS A 73 20.03 -3.72 26.62
C HIS A 73 20.47 -3.08 27.93
N ILE A 74 21.70 -2.59 27.94
CA ILE A 74 22.25 -1.85 29.08
C ILE A 74 22.83 -0.52 28.63
N VAL A 75 23.03 0.38 29.57
CA VAL A 75 23.85 1.58 29.38
C VAL A 75 25.06 1.46 30.29
N PHE A 76 26.24 1.27 29.68
CA PHE A 76 27.48 1.19 30.40
C PHE A 76 28.21 2.55 30.30
N SER A 77 28.31 3.24 31.41
CA SER A 77 28.95 4.57 31.49
C SER A 77 28.48 5.57 30.43
N GLY A 78 27.16 5.59 30.15
CA GLY A 78 26.57 6.50 29.15
C GLY A 78 26.55 5.94 27.71
N VAL A 79 27.14 4.75 27.48
CA VAL A 79 27.18 4.13 26.14
C VAL A 79 26.13 3.00 26.07
N PRO A 80 25.21 3.05 25.11
CA PRO A 80 24.22 1.98 24.93
C PRO A 80 24.88 0.70 24.39
N CYS A 81 24.60 -0.43 25.01
CA CYS A 81 25.18 -1.72 24.65
C CYS A 81 24.16 -2.86 24.66
N LEU A 82 24.43 -3.90 23.88
CA LEU A 82 23.90 -5.24 24.07
C LEU A 82 24.85 -6.02 24.96
N ASN A 83 24.38 -6.55 26.06
CA ASN A 83 25.17 -7.28 27.06
C ASN A 83 24.69 -8.70 27.18
N LEU A 84 25.65 -9.62 27.31
CA LEU A 84 25.41 -11.03 27.63
C LEU A 84 26.24 -11.40 28.85
N THR A 85 25.56 -11.67 29.96
CA THR A 85 26.19 -12.10 31.21
C THR A 85 26.28 -13.62 31.25
N ASN A 86 27.45 -14.12 31.65
CA ASN A 86 27.74 -15.56 31.81
C ASN A 86 27.34 -16.41 30.59
N PRO A 87 27.93 -16.16 29.42
CA PRO A 87 27.59 -16.91 28.22
C PRO A 87 27.67 -18.42 28.45
N PRO A 88 26.67 -19.21 27.99
CA PRO A 88 26.65 -20.65 28.26
C PRO A 88 27.67 -21.42 27.39
N GLU A 89 28.44 -22.31 27.99
CA GLU A 89 29.48 -23.09 27.32
C GLU A 89 28.98 -23.86 26.09
N SER A 90 27.71 -24.31 26.12
CA SER A 90 27.08 -25.06 25.01
C SER A 90 26.83 -24.21 23.77
N GLN A 91 26.93 -22.90 23.88
CA GLN A 91 26.69 -21.94 22.79
C GLN A 91 27.96 -21.43 22.12
N LYS A 92 29.14 -21.86 22.56
CA LYS A 92 30.42 -21.53 21.91
C LYS A 92 30.38 -21.76 20.40
N GLY A 93 30.74 -20.76 19.60
CA GLY A 93 30.71 -20.78 18.13
C GLY A 93 29.34 -20.65 17.50
N LYS A 94 28.24 -20.45 18.28
CA LYS A 94 26.87 -20.49 17.77
C LYS A 94 26.08 -19.19 17.93
N PHE A 95 26.66 -18.17 18.52
CA PHE A 95 25.97 -16.88 18.79
C PHE A 95 26.89 -15.70 18.57
N GLY A 96 26.25 -14.54 18.45
CA GLY A 96 26.97 -13.29 18.31
C GLY A 96 26.02 -12.16 17.86
N ILE A 97 26.59 -11.17 17.16
CA ILE A 97 25.88 -10.04 16.63
C ILE A 97 26.23 -9.78 15.18
N ILE A 98 25.37 -8.99 14.51
CA ILE A 98 25.57 -8.49 13.16
C ILE A 98 25.36 -6.98 13.19
N TYR A 99 26.39 -6.21 12.81
CA TYR A 99 26.28 -4.82 12.45
C TYR A 99 25.91 -4.75 10.97
N THR A 100 24.69 -4.27 10.64
CA THR A 100 24.25 -4.19 9.24
C THR A 100 24.79 -2.93 8.57
N ASN A 101 24.92 -2.95 7.25
CA ASN A 101 25.26 -1.77 6.44
C ASN A 101 26.55 -1.06 6.90
N VAL A 102 27.62 -1.81 7.13
CA VAL A 102 28.89 -1.26 7.61
C VAL A 102 29.82 -0.72 6.50
N GLY A 103 29.52 -1.01 5.24
CA GLY A 103 30.34 -0.59 4.12
C GLY A 103 29.84 -1.18 2.80
N THR A 104 30.58 -0.89 1.72
CA THR A 104 30.35 -1.50 0.40
C THR A 104 31.66 -2.02 -0.18
N TYR A 105 31.58 -3.07 -0.95
CA TYR A 105 32.71 -3.64 -1.70
C TYR A 105 32.24 -4.10 -3.08
N GLU A 106 32.92 -3.63 -4.12
CA GLU A 106 32.56 -3.91 -5.51
C GLU A 106 31.07 -3.63 -5.81
N GLY A 107 30.55 -2.58 -5.18
CA GLY A 107 29.15 -2.17 -5.34
C GLY A 107 28.11 -2.98 -4.56
N LYS A 108 28.51 -3.95 -3.75
CA LYS A 108 27.62 -4.71 -2.85
C LYS A 108 27.69 -4.14 -1.45
N GLN A 109 26.55 -4.09 -0.80
CA GLN A 109 26.44 -3.67 0.59
C GLN A 109 26.93 -4.80 1.52
N LEU A 110 27.67 -4.43 2.56
CA LEU A 110 28.26 -5.37 3.51
C LEU A 110 27.67 -5.21 4.91
N ASP A 111 27.51 -6.34 5.59
CA ASP A 111 27.31 -6.43 7.02
C ASP A 111 28.58 -7.00 7.68
N LEU A 112 28.77 -6.71 8.96
CA LEU A 112 29.81 -7.31 9.78
C LEU A 112 29.20 -8.27 10.79
N LYS A 113 29.40 -9.55 10.57
CA LYS A 113 28.96 -10.63 11.47
C LYS A 113 30.08 -10.95 12.44
N ILE A 114 29.81 -10.90 13.75
CA ILE A 114 30.73 -11.23 14.81
C ILE A 114 30.23 -12.48 15.52
N THR A 115 31.03 -13.55 15.49
CA THR A 115 30.73 -14.80 16.16
C THR A 115 31.67 -14.98 17.37
N ILE A 116 31.13 -15.30 18.51
CA ILE A 116 31.91 -15.64 19.70
C ILE A 116 32.23 -17.12 19.66
N ASN A 117 33.51 -17.44 19.41
CA ASN A 117 33.94 -18.83 19.20
C ASN A 117 34.21 -19.56 20.50
N ASN A 118 34.96 -18.91 21.41
CA ASN A 118 35.42 -19.51 22.64
C ASN A 118 35.82 -18.43 23.65
N TRP A 119 36.01 -18.82 24.89
CA TRP A 119 36.50 -17.94 25.97
C TRP A 119 37.14 -18.72 27.09
N ASP A 120 37.95 -18.01 27.88
CA ASP A 120 38.46 -18.49 29.17
C ASP A 120 38.07 -17.48 30.26
N LYS A 121 37.36 -17.95 31.28
CA LYS A 121 36.86 -17.10 32.38
C LYS A 121 37.79 -17.19 33.57
N TYR A 122 38.22 -16.03 34.08
CA TYR A 122 38.84 -16.00 35.41
C TYR A 122 37.81 -15.78 36.51
N SER A 123 36.66 -15.15 36.21
CA SER A 123 35.58 -14.97 37.16
C SER A 123 34.48 -16.00 36.95
N LYS A 124 34.09 -16.70 38.00
CA LYS A 124 32.97 -17.65 37.96
C LYS A 124 31.62 -17.02 38.10
N LYS A 125 31.55 -15.73 38.54
CA LYS A 125 30.28 -15.12 38.92
C LYS A 125 29.79 -13.98 38.01
N ASN A 126 30.66 -13.25 37.36
CA ASN A 126 30.26 -11.99 36.65
C ASN A 126 31.05 -11.77 35.34
N ALA A 127 31.17 -12.79 34.51
CA ALA A 127 31.75 -12.63 33.19
C ALA A 127 30.72 -12.08 32.21
N SER A 128 31.02 -11.02 31.51
CA SER A 128 30.12 -10.47 30.51
C SER A 128 30.83 -10.00 29.23
N ILE A 129 30.11 -10.11 28.14
CA ILE A 129 30.49 -9.63 26.81
C ILE A 129 29.45 -8.62 26.40
N SER A 130 29.88 -7.45 25.94
CA SER A 130 28.99 -6.42 25.45
C SER A 130 29.45 -5.88 24.10
N TYR A 131 28.47 -5.47 23.27
CA TYR A 131 28.72 -4.80 22.01
C TYR A 131 28.01 -3.44 22.00
N VAL A 132 28.72 -2.45 21.52
CA VAL A 132 28.25 -1.06 21.50
C VAL A 132 27.20 -0.86 20.39
N LEU A 133 26.16 -0.05 20.67
CA LEU A 133 25.04 0.18 19.75
C LEU A 133 25.15 1.46 18.91
N ASN A 134 26.17 2.24 19.12
CA ASN A 134 26.39 3.51 18.38
C ASN A 134 27.79 3.62 17.75
N THR A 135 28.59 2.57 17.84
CA THR A 135 29.85 2.37 17.14
C THR A 135 30.13 0.87 17.01
N ILE A 136 31.14 0.47 16.23
CA ILE A 136 31.62 -0.90 16.22
C ILE A 136 32.59 -1.08 17.37
N GLY A 137 32.12 -1.68 18.44
CA GLY A 137 32.92 -1.80 19.67
C GLY A 137 32.55 -3.01 20.51
N HIS A 138 33.54 -3.55 21.24
CA HIS A 138 33.39 -4.68 22.11
C HIS A 138 33.91 -4.35 23.51
N LEU A 139 33.17 -4.76 24.50
CA LEU A 139 33.53 -4.65 25.91
C LEU A 139 33.47 -6.03 26.52
N GLN A 140 34.41 -6.37 27.36
CA GLN A 140 34.38 -7.64 28.10
C GLN A 140 34.85 -7.44 29.55
N GLY A 141 34.35 -8.30 30.42
CA GLY A 141 34.77 -8.33 31.82
C GLY A 141 34.69 -9.76 32.38
N GLY A 142 35.65 -10.14 33.21
CA GLY A 142 35.66 -11.44 33.82
C GLY A 142 36.24 -12.58 32.99
N PHE A 143 36.95 -12.27 31.88
CA PHE A 143 37.60 -13.22 30.99
C PHE A 143 39.12 -13.00 30.97
N ASN A 144 39.90 -14.09 30.89
CA ASN A 144 41.29 -14.02 30.49
C ASN A 144 41.41 -13.69 29.02
N TRP A 145 40.50 -14.20 28.21
CA TRP A 145 40.38 -13.89 26.80
C TRP A 145 39.01 -14.34 26.26
N VAL A 146 38.60 -13.67 25.16
CA VAL A 146 37.44 -14.02 24.31
C VAL A 146 37.96 -14.18 22.88
N ASP A 147 37.70 -15.36 22.28
CA ASP A 147 38.01 -15.68 20.88
C ASP A 147 36.78 -15.34 20.01
N GLN A 148 36.98 -14.54 18.98
CA GLN A 148 35.91 -14.07 18.10
C GLN A 148 36.36 -14.12 16.64
N THR A 149 35.37 -14.38 15.77
CA THR A 149 35.49 -14.22 14.31
C THR A 149 34.68 -13.06 13.86
N TRP A 150 35.33 -12.14 13.17
CA TRP A 150 34.69 -10.98 12.53
C TRP A 150 34.68 -11.21 11.02
N GLN A 151 33.48 -11.33 10.42
CA GLN A 151 33.28 -11.77 9.05
C GLN A 151 32.44 -10.76 8.30
N TYR A 152 32.94 -10.30 7.15
CA TYR A 152 32.12 -9.57 6.20
C TYR A 152 31.15 -10.51 5.51
N VAL A 153 29.89 -10.14 5.46
CA VAL A 153 28.83 -10.85 4.73
C VAL A 153 28.10 -9.89 3.78
N ASP A 154 27.68 -10.40 2.66
CA ASP A 154 26.84 -9.67 1.71
C ASP A 154 25.48 -9.40 2.36
N HIS A 155 25.03 -8.14 2.36
CA HIS A 155 23.83 -7.71 3.06
C HIS A 155 22.56 -8.39 2.55
N GLU A 156 22.46 -8.63 1.23
CA GLU A 156 21.26 -9.19 0.62
C GLU A 156 21.17 -10.71 0.80
N THR A 157 22.33 -11.40 0.74
CA THR A 157 22.37 -12.87 0.73
C THR A 157 22.78 -13.47 2.07
N GLY A 158 23.39 -12.69 2.96
CA GLY A 158 23.98 -13.15 4.22
C GLY A 158 25.18 -14.09 4.03
N LYS A 159 25.70 -14.26 2.80
CA LYS A 159 26.85 -15.12 2.50
C LYS A 159 28.16 -14.40 2.78
N PRO A 160 29.22 -15.13 3.14
CA PRO A 160 30.56 -14.55 3.30
C PRO A 160 31.00 -13.77 2.06
N ALA A 161 31.50 -12.55 2.27
CA ALA A 161 32.04 -11.69 1.23
C ALA A 161 33.57 -11.74 1.27
N HIS A 162 34.19 -12.17 0.18
CA HIS A 162 35.65 -12.16 0.09
C HIS A 162 36.13 -10.74 -0.23
N ILE A 163 36.94 -10.19 0.66
CA ILE A 163 37.50 -8.84 0.54
C ILE A 163 38.99 -8.96 0.22
N SER A 164 39.45 -8.31 -0.84
CA SER A 164 40.87 -8.33 -1.22
C SER A 164 41.76 -7.45 -0.34
N GLY A 165 41.16 -6.59 0.49
CA GLY A 165 41.85 -5.82 1.51
C GLY A 165 40.86 -5.07 2.40
N SER A 166 41.08 -5.14 3.71
CA SER A 166 40.34 -4.36 4.69
C SER A 166 41.30 -3.90 5.80
N TYR A 167 41.07 -2.70 6.30
CA TYR A 167 41.79 -2.17 7.44
C TYR A 167 40.95 -2.33 8.71
N MET A 168 41.58 -2.83 9.76
CA MET A 168 41.00 -2.88 11.08
C MET A 168 41.98 -2.32 12.09
N THR A 169 41.56 -1.35 12.87
CA THR A 169 42.36 -0.74 13.94
C THR A 169 41.87 -1.27 15.27
N PHE A 170 42.80 -1.83 16.01
CA PHE A 170 42.65 -2.17 17.41
C PHE A 170 43.22 -1.03 18.23
N ASN A 171 42.39 -0.33 18.98
CA ASN A 171 42.79 0.78 19.83
C ASN A 171 42.58 0.47 21.30
N ASP A 172 43.04 1.38 22.15
CA ASP A 172 42.96 1.22 23.61
C ASP A 172 43.67 -0.07 24.11
N LEU A 173 44.80 -0.42 23.45
CA LEU A 173 45.62 -1.52 23.90
C LEU A 173 46.50 -1.02 25.06
N ASP A 174 45.95 -1.13 26.26
CA ASP A 174 46.57 -0.65 27.50
C ASP A 174 46.40 -1.67 28.61
N GLY A 175 47.03 -1.43 29.76
CA GLY A 175 46.84 -2.21 30.97
C GLY A 175 47.07 -3.69 30.74
N LEU A 176 48.11 -4.11 30.03
CA LEU A 176 48.47 -5.50 29.72
C LEU A 176 47.49 -6.23 28.77
N GLN A 177 46.70 -5.49 28.01
CA GLN A 177 45.81 -6.06 26.99
C GLN A 177 46.61 -6.61 25.80
N TYR A 178 46.01 -7.60 25.12
CA TYR A 178 46.60 -8.18 23.92
C TYR A 178 45.54 -8.59 22.91
N ILE A 179 45.92 -8.57 21.63
CA ILE A 179 45.23 -9.19 20.50
C ILE A 179 46.11 -10.32 19.99
N GLN A 180 45.55 -11.54 19.86
CA GLN A 180 46.26 -12.67 19.29
C GLN A 180 45.48 -13.23 18.12
N PHE A 181 46.03 -13.08 16.93
CA PHE A 181 45.43 -13.57 15.70
C PHE A 181 45.62 -15.08 15.57
N SER A 182 44.59 -15.76 15.03
CA SER A 182 44.71 -17.15 14.66
C SER A 182 45.80 -17.37 13.60
N ARG A 183 46.25 -18.59 13.44
CA ARG A 183 47.24 -18.92 12.39
C ARG A 183 46.77 -18.56 11.00
N GLU A 184 45.49 -18.78 10.70
CA GLU A 184 44.94 -18.46 9.39
C GLU A 184 44.85 -16.94 9.18
N THR A 185 44.36 -16.21 10.16
CA THR A 185 44.33 -14.74 10.11
C THR A 185 45.73 -14.18 9.97
N THR A 186 46.73 -14.71 10.71
CA THR A 186 48.12 -14.26 10.63
C THR A 186 48.68 -14.36 9.22
N LYS A 187 48.35 -15.42 8.46
CA LYS A 187 48.75 -15.58 7.06
C LYS A 187 48.11 -14.55 6.14
N ASN A 188 46.88 -14.12 6.46
CA ASN A 188 46.09 -13.24 5.66
C ASN A 188 46.33 -11.74 6.00
N ILE A 189 47.13 -11.42 7.00
CA ILE A 189 47.54 -10.06 7.30
C ILE A 189 48.67 -9.67 6.34
N ASP A 190 48.39 -8.66 5.51
CA ASP A 190 49.33 -8.18 4.51
C ASP A 190 50.31 -7.15 5.10
N LYS A 191 49.80 -6.26 5.96
CA LYS A 191 50.56 -5.15 6.56
C LYS A 191 50.01 -4.81 7.94
N MET A 192 50.87 -4.27 8.80
CA MET A 192 50.50 -3.67 10.06
C MET A 192 51.13 -2.29 10.19
N TYR A 193 50.45 -1.40 10.86
CA TYR A 193 50.84 -0.03 11.05
C TYR A 193 50.71 0.35 12.52
N VAL A 194 51.75 0.98 13.06
CA VAL A 194 51.83 1.52 14.42
C VAL A 194 52.43 2.92 14.38
N SER A 195 52.21 3.72 15.41
CA SER A 195 52.89 5.00 15.55
C SER A 195 54.35 4.88 15.93
N ASN A 196 55.16 5.91 15.65
CA ASN A 196 56.58 5.91 15.99
C ASN A 196 56.89 5.74 17.48
N ASN A 197 55.98 6.22 18.31
CA ASN A 197 56.07 6.14 19.77
C ASN A 197 55.20 5.02 20.35
N THR A 198 54.90 4.01 19.55
CA THR A 198 54.09 2.90 20.01
C THR A 198 54.70 2.23 21.25
N TRP A 199 53.81 1.84 22.15
CA TRP A 199 54.19 1.03 23.32
C TRP A 199 53.69 -0.44 23.24
N VAL A 200 52.98 -0.79 22.12
CA VAL A 200 52.59 -2.17 21.87
C VAL A 200 53.74 -2.92 21.23
N ASP A 201 53.89 -4.19 21.61
CA ASP A 201 54.90 -5.10 21.08
C ASP A 201 54.28 -6.25 20.33
N GLY A 202 54.98 -6.82 19.38
CA GLY A 202 54.55 -7.92 18.54
C GLY A 202 55.39 -9.17 18.70
N SER A 203 54.76 -10.32 18.83
CA SER A 203 55.42 -11.61 18.93
C SER A 203 54.72 -12.69 18.11
N ASN A 204 55.49 -13.61 17.56
CA ASN A 204 54.97 -14.81 16.90
C ASN A 204 55.01 -15.98 17.87
N GLN A 205 53.87 -16.58 18.16
CA GLN A 205 53.73 -17.69 19.05
C GLN A 205 53.21 -18.91 18.26
N ASN A 206 54.11 -19.73 17.75
CA ASN A 206 53.76 -20.95 16.99
C ASN A 206 52.85 -20.70 15.76
N GLY A 207 53.08 -19.59 15.06
CA GLY A 207 52.30 -19.23 13.88
C GLY A 207 51.03 -18.38 14.18
N GLU A 208 50.72 -18.11 15.42
CA GLU A 208 49.75 -17.11 15.88
C GLU A 208 50.52 -15.82 16.19
N PHE A 209 50.09 -14.71 15.62
CA PHE A 209 50.73 -13.45 15.87
C PHE A 209 50.00 -12.69 16.97
N ARG A 210 50.76 -12.29 17.98
CA ARG A 210 50.25 -11.58 19.15
C ARG A 210 50.80 -10.16 19.23
N ILE A 211 49.93 -9.20 19.50
CA ILE A 211 50.22 -7.79 19.78
C ILE A 211 49.80 -7.56 21.23
N SER A 212 50.70 -7.01 22.04
CA SER A 212 50.42 -6.76 23.45
C SER A 212 51.00 -5.46 23.95
N GLU A 213 50.31 -4.84 24.91
CA GLU A 213 50.88 -3.85 25.80
C GLU A 213 51.54 -4.63 26.96
N VAL A 214 52.78 -4.31 27.26
CA VAL A 214 53.60 -5.09 28.19
C VAL A 214 54.05 -4.34 29.46
N ASN A 215 53.71 -3.05 29.56
CA ASN A 215 54.22 -2.17 30.61
C ASN A 215 53.15 -1.68 31.58
N ASP A 216 51.93 -2.21 31.54
CA ASP A 216 50.78 -1.80 32.35
C ASP A 216 50.50 -0.30 32.31
N LYS A 217 50.61 0.28 31.12
CA LYS A 217 50.32 1.70 30.85
C LYS A 217 48.83 1.88 30.61
N VAL A 218 48.32 3.06 30.88
CA VAL A 218 46.95 3.45 30.63
C VAL A 218 46.87 4.51 29.52
N SER A 219 46.02 4.28 28.54
CA SER A 219 45.77 5.19 27.40
C SER A 219 44.36 5.74 27.41
N LYS A 220 44.13 6.63 26.45
CA LYS A 220 42.81 7.04 26.00
C LYS A 220 42.50 6.39 24.66
N ASP A 221 41.24 6.31 24.32
CA ASP A 221 40.77 5.69 23.08
C ASP A 221 41.38 6.29 21.80
N GLU A 222 41.77 7.57 21.83
CA GLU A 222 42.37 8.27 20.71
C GLU A 222 43.93 8.23 20.70
N ASP A 223 44.57 7.62 21.67
CA ASP A 223 46.02 7.62 21.79
C ASP A 223 46.69 6.66 20.79
N LYS A 224 47.30 7.20 19.75
CA LYS A 224 47.86 6.41 18.64
C LYS A 224 49.01 5.50 19.04
N PHE A 225 49.67 5.75 20.14
CA PHE A 225 50.73 4.90 20.65
C PHE A 225 50.21 3.59 21.26
N ALA A 226 48.91 3.51 21.56
CA ALA A 226 48.21 2.32 22.06
C ALA A 226 47.35 1.64 20.97
N MET A 227 47.65 1.88 19.68
CA MET A 227 46.91 1.38 18.55
C MET A 227 47.74 0.54 17.61
N VAL A 228 47.13 -0.42 16.96
CA VAL A 228 47.66 -1.12 15.79
C VAL A 228 46.57 -1.22 14.70
N THR A 229 46.93 -0.96 13.47
CA THR A 229 46.06 -1.14 12.31
C THR A 229 46.58 -2.30 11.48
N ALA A 230 45.77 -3.30 11.23
CA ALA A 230 46.07 -4.43 10.35
C ALA A 230 45.35 -4.25 8.99
N LEU A 231 46.09 -4.43 7.90
CA LEU A 231 45.54 -4.64 6.57
C LEU A 231 45.48 -6.17 6.36
N PHE A 232 44.32 -6.68 6.09
CA PHE A 232 44.09 -8.09 5.85
C PHE A 232 43.27 -8.35 4.60
N SER A 233 43.39 -9.56 4.04
CA SER A 233 42.58 -10.06 2.94
C SER A 233 41.81 -11.31 3.35
N GLY A 234 40.69 -11.59 2.65
CA GLY A 234 39.82 -12.72 2.98
C GLY A 234 38.41 -12.29 3.35
N ASN A 235 37.63 -13.21 3.88
CA ASN A 235 36.26 -12.95 4.30
C ASN A 235 36.12 -12.75 5.82
N GLU A 236 37.13 -13.06 6.58
CA GLU A 236 37.08 -13.03 8.04
C GLU A 236 38.44 -12.82 8.70
N ILE A 237 38.39 -12.31 9.91
CA ILE A 237 39.51 -12.19 10.81
C ILE A 237 39.15 -12.83 12.16
N GLN A 238 39.94 -13.79 12.60
CA GLN A 238 39.78 -14.46 13.89
C GLN A 238 40.90 -14.07 14.85
N PHE A 239 40.52 -13.64 16.03
CA PHE A 239 41.47 -13.24 17.06
C PHE A 239 40.92 -13.46 18.46
N LYS A 240 41.83 -13.62 19.41
CA LYS A 240 41.56 -13.54 20.84
C LYS A 240 41.85 -12.13 21.30
N TRP A 241 40.95 -11.52 22.02
CA TRP A 241 41.26 -10.37 22.82
C TRP A 241 41.33 -10.79 24.29
N GLY A 242 42.44 -10.44 24.95
CA GLY A 242 42.69 -10.84 26.32
C GLY A 242 43.50 -9.82 27.09
N LYS A 243 43.74 -10.14 28.36
CA LYS A 243 44.55 -9.37 29.27
C LYS A 243 45.43 -10.27 30.07
N GLU A 244 46.70 -9.90 30.26
CA GLU A 244 47.59 -10.56 31.19
C GLU A 244 47.49 -9.92 32.57
N TYR A 245 47.38 -10.75 33.57
CA TYR A 245 47.27 -10.30 34.94
C TYR A 245 48.58 -10.53 35.66
N PRO A 246 49.18 -9.51 36.31
CA PRO A 246 50.39 -9.69 37.12
C PRO A 246 50.13 -10.68 38.28
N SER A 247 51.01 -11.67 38.43
CA SER A 247 50.83 -12.86 39.26
C SER A 247 50.69 -12.61 40.77
N ASN A 248 50.86 -11.40 41.29
CA ASN A 248 51.09 -11.21 42.73
C ASN A 248 50.11 -10.35 43.53
N ASN A 249 49.16 -9.64 42.93
CA ASN A 249 48.22 -8.80 43.72
C ASN A 249 46.88 -8.53 43.04
N TYR A 250 46.47 -9.33 42.10
CA TYR A 250 45.30 -9.10 41.33
C TYR A 250 44.10 -9.88 41.88
N THR A 251 43.03 -9.16 42.28
CA THR A 251 41.75 -9.78 42.60
C THR A 251 40.85 -9.71 41.40
N PRO A 252 40.67 -10.84 40.67
CA PRO A 252 39.88 -10.86 39.42
C PRO A 252 38.45 -10.38 39.53
N GLU A 253 37.93 -10.25 40.73
CA GLU A 253 36.52 -9.96 40.97
C GLU A 253 36.13 -8.50 40.78
N LYS A 254 37.07 -7.59 40.48
CA LYS A 254 36.84 -6.12 40.50
C LYS A 254 37.22 -5.37 39.23
N SER A 255 37.73 -6.03 38.19
CA SER A 255 38.16 -5.33 36.98
C SER A 255 37.31 -5.63 35.79
N TRP A 256 36.88 -4.61 35.15
CA TRP A 256 36.31 -4.62 33.82
C TRP A 256 37.41 -4.25 32.84
N ASP A 257 37.60 -5.13 31.84
CA ASP A 257 38.46 -4.81 30.71
C ASP A 257 37.59 -4.28 29.59
N THR A 258 37.91 -3.08 29.20
CA THR A 258 37.22 -2.39 28.12
C THR A 258 38.14 -2.29 26.92
N GLY A 259 37.66 -2.55 25.74
CA GLY A 259 38.36 -2.26 24.51
C GLY A 259 37.38 -1.85 23.45
N LEU A 260 37.72 -0.83 22.73
CA LEU A 260 36.95 -0.35 21.57
C LEU A 260 37.75 -0.70 20.32
N TYR A 261 37.05 -1.22 19.31
CA TYR A 261 37.63 -1.47 18.00
C TYR A 261 37.05 -0.48 17.02
N TYR A 262 37.92 0.26 16.37
CA TYR A 262 37.50 1.11 15.29
C TYR A 262 37.91 0.49 13.96
N PHE A 263 36.96 0.38 13.06
CA PHE A 263 37.26 0.18 11.68
C PHE A 263 37.60 1.53 11.06
N GLY A 264 38.87 1.83 11.02
CA GLY A 264 39.41 3.04 10.48
C GLY A 264 40.92 3.01 10.57
N PHE A 265 41.58 3.75 9.72
CA PHE A 265 42.99 3.93 9.80
C PHE A 265 43.24 5.20 10.61
N ILE A 266 43.43 5.07 11.91
CA ILE A 266 43.79 6.17 12.80
C ILE A 266 45.32 6.41 12.81
N GLY A 267 46.06 5.58 12.12
CA GLY A 267 47.49 5.77 11.85
C GLY A 267 47.70 6.90 10.86
N GLU A 268 48.93 7.19 10.48
CA GLU A 268 49.32 8.37 9.77
C GLU A 268 48.93 8.46 8.32
N LYS A 269 48.25 7.46 7.76
CA LYS A 269 47.72 7.60 6.43
C LYS A 269 46.40 6.94 6.27
N PRO A 270 45.38 7.79 6.34
CA PRO A 270 44.03 7.32 6.10
C PRO A 270 43.90 6.75 4.69
N VAL A 271 43.18 5.67 4.59
CA VAL A 271 42.70 5.14 3.33
C VAL A 271 41.28 5.69 3.15
N ARG A 272 40.98 6.17 1.98
CA ARG A 272 39.62 6.62 1.67
C ARG A 272 38.69 5.47 1.79
N THR A 273 37.60 5.65 2.57
CA THR A 273 36.57 4.63 2.71
C THR A 273 35.80 4.46 1.41
N GLU A 274 35.31 3.27 1.13
CA GLU A 274 34.37 3.09 0.06
C GLU A 274 32.99 3.66 0.45
N VAL A 275 32.40 4.43 -0.45
CA VAL A 275 31.13 5.09 -0.20
C VAL A 275 30.00 4.09 -0.29
N LEU A 276 29.11 4.07 0.70
CA LEU A 276 27.92 3.26 0.71
C LEU A 276 27.02 3.60 -0.50
N ARG A 277 26.37 2.61 -1.09
CA ARG A 277 25.43 2.85 -2.17
C ARG A 277 24.27 3.74 -1.72
N PRO A 278 23.90 4.72 -2.52
CA PRO A 278 22.66 5.47 -2.28
C PRO A 278 21.45 4.57 -2.48
N THR A 279 20.36 4.90 -1.80
CA THR A 279 19.09 4.22 -1.97
C THR A 279 17.99 5.20 -2.34
N LYS A 280 17.01 4.73 -3.10
CA LYS A 280 15.80 5.48 -3.43
C LYS A 280 14.59 4.67 -2.99
N LEU A 281 13.68 5.32 -2.27
CA LEU A 281 12.44 4.71 -1.78
C LEU A 281 11.28 5.66 -2.06
N ILE A 282 10.06 5.15 -1.94
CA ILE A 282 8.82 5.89 -2.13
C ILE A 282 8.06 5.92 -0.81
N ASP A 283 7.49 7.09 -0.50
CA ASP A 283 6.49 7.29 0.53
C ASP A 283 5.23 7.87 -0.10
N ASP A 284 4.08 7.26 0.11
CA ASP A 284 2.79 7.83 -0.25
C ASP A 284 1.82 7.85 0.96
N LYS A 285 0.52 7.86 0.72
CA LYS A 285 -0.49 7.96 1.77
C LYS A 285 -0.49 6.74 2.70
N ASP A 286 -0.37 5.55 2.16
CA ASP A 286 -0.55 4.26 2.82
C ASP A 286 0.68 3.34 2.76
N GLU A 287 1.63 3.58 1.85
CA GLU A 287 2.86 2.82 1.72
C GLU A 287 4.09 3.69 2.06
N LYS A 288 4.98 3.19 2.92
CA LYS A 288 6.17 3.91 3.38
C LYS A 288 7.44 3.12 3.13
N GLN A 289 8.49 3.82 2.69
CA GLN A 289 9.83 3.28 2.47
C GLN A 289 9.83 2.03 1.56
N VAL A 290 9.02 2.07 0.49
CA VAL A 290 8.88 0.98 -0.46
C VAL A 290 9.64 1.25 -1.76
N LYS A 291 10.00 0.19 -2.49
CA LYS A 291 10.58 0.30 -3.84
C LYS A 291 9.52 0.37 -4.93
N GLN A 292 8.31 -0.03 -4.62
CA GLN A 292 7.16 0.02 -5.52
C GLN A 292 5.92 0.40 -4.74
N ASN A 293 5.14 1.34 -5.25
CA ASN A 293 3.83 1.72 -4.71
C ASN A 293 2.75 1.73 -5.79
N THR A 294 1.49 1.83 -5.37
CA THR A 294 0.34 1.92 -6.27
C THR A 294 -0.53 3.11 -5.88
N ILE A 295 -0.60 4.10 -6.76
CA ILE A 295 -1.48 5.26 -6.57
C ILE A 295 -2.85 5.01 -7.19
N GLN A 296 -3.88 5.54 -6.56
CA GLN A 296 -5.26 5.36 -7.01
C GLN A 296 -5.71 6.42 -8.00
N THR A 297 -5.17 7.62 -7.93
CA THR A 297 -5.49 8.73 -8.84
C THR A 297 -4.23 9.45 -9.33
N LYS A 298 -4.29 10.12 -10.50
CA LYS A 298 -3.17 10.94 -10.99
C LYS A 298 -2.79 12.08 -10.05
N ASN A 299 -3.75 12.61 -9.29
CA ASN A 299 -3.54 13.74 -8.40
C ASN A 299 -2.93 13.35 -7.05
N GLU A 300 -2.82 12.06 -6.78
CA GLU A 300 -2.22 11.56 -5.55
C GLU A 300 -0.74 11.94 -5.49
N ILE A 301 -0.36 12.53 -4.36
CA ILE A 301 1.01 12.98 -4.12
C ILE A 301 1.76 11.85 -3.42
N PHE A 302 2.90 11.50 -3.97
CA PHE A 302 3.88 10.62 -3.35
C PHE A 302 5.24 11.30 -3.31
N SER A 303 6.17 10.77 -2.53
CA SER A 303 7.48 11.37 -2.32
C SER A 303 8.58 10.37 -2.65
N TYR A 304 9.58 10.80 -3.38
CA TYR A 304 10.86 10.11 -3.46
C TYR A 304 11.73 10.48 -2.26
N ASP A 305 12.35 9.48 -1.67
CA ASP A 305 13.37 9.58 -0.63
C ASP A 305 14.68 9.03 -1.20
N ILE A 306 15.58 9.93 -1.59
CA ILE A 306 16.91 9.57 -2.07
C ILE A 306 17.88 9.75 -0.90
N SER A 307 18.38 8.64 -0.36
CA SER A 307 19.26 8.68 0.79
C SER A 307 20.66 8.20 0.47
N HIS A 308 21.64 8.89 1.04
CA HIS A 308 23.03 8.49 0.98
C HIS A 308 23.75 8.82 2.28
N THR A 309 24.56 7.88 2.72
CA THR A 309 25.43 8.08 3.88
C THR A 309 26.81 8.52 3.40
N VAL A 310 27.21 9.67 3.87
CA VAL A 310 28.58 10.16 3.69
C VAL A 310 29.42 9.51 4.78
N PRO A 311 30.38 8.64 4.45
CA PRO A 311 31.21 8.00 5.47
C PRO A 311 32.11 9.03 6.19
N ASN A 312 32.58 8.66 7.37
CA ASN A 312 33.62 9.43 8.02
C ASN A 312 34.87 9.42 7.15
N GLU A 313 35.32 10.61 6.81
CA GLU A 313 36.54 10.79 6.03
C GLU A 313 37.55 11.62 6.81
N TRP A 314 38.82 11.36 6.56
CA TRP A 314 39.88 12.19 7.04
C TRP A 314 39.92 13.52 6.25
N LYS A 315 40.39 14.59 6.87
CA LYS A 315 40.43 15.93 6.28
C LYS A 315 41.16 15.96 4.93
N GLU A 316 42.18 15.14 4.76
CA GLU A 316 42.95 15.01 3.51
C GLU A 316 42.13 14.41 2.36
N PHE A 317 41.04 13.70 2.67
CA PHE A 317 40.14 13.06 1.70
C PHE A 317 38.76 13.69 1.64
N PHE A 318 38.55 14.84 2.25
CA PHE A 318 37.31 15.57 2.12
C PHE A 318 36.99 15.79 0.65
N TYR A 319 35.72 15.62 0.31
CA TYR A 319 35.24 15.68 -1.06
C TYR A 319 35.43 17.09 -1.64
N LYS A 320 35.79 17.17 -2.92
CA LYS A 320 35.85 18.40 -3.69
C LYS A 320 34.51 18.77 -4.28
N SER A 321 33.65 17.76 -4.52
CA SER A 321 32.28 17.91 -4.95
C SER A 321 31.42 16.79 -4.42
N TYR A 322 30.17 17.12 -4.15
CA TYR A 322 29.16 16.16 -3.75
C TYR A 322 27.77 16.67 -4.13
N LYS A 323 26.98 15.85 -4.82
CA LYS A 323 25.67 16.24 -5.29
C LYS A 323 24.67 15.10 -5.18
N PHE A 324 23.42 15.48 -4.92
CA PHE A 324 22.24 14.66 -5.22
C PHE A 324 21.70 15.07 -6.57
N VAL A 325 21.43 14.12 -7.46
CA VAL A 325 20.86 14.36 -8.80
C VAL A 325 19.72 13.41 -9.06
N ASP A 326 18.57 13.93 -9.48
CA ASP A 326 17.41 13.14 -9.88
C ASP A 326 16.78 13.75 -11.14
N ASP A 327 16.80 13.03 -12.24
CA ASP A 327 16.05 13.36 -13.44
C ASP A 327 14.64 12.79 -13.29
N VAL A 328 13.77 13.56 -12.65
CA VAL A 328 12.37 13.16 -12.39
C VAL A 328 11.65 12.96 -13.72
N PRO A 329 10.99 11.80 -13.96
CA PRO A 329 10.30 11.51 -15.20
C PRO A 329 9.38 12.64 -15.67
N SER A 330 9.43 12.99 -16.95
CA SER A 330 8.69 14.12 -17.53
C SER A 330 7.16 14.04 -17.39
N VAL A 331 6.63 12.84 -17.14
CA VAL A 331 5.21 12.59 -16.87
C VAL A 331 4.78 13.02 -15.47
N LEU A 332 5.74 13.29 -14.59
CA LEU A 332 5.50 13.79 -13.24
C LEU A 332 5.64 15.32 -13.19
N GLU A 333 4.90 15.93 -12.30
CA GLU A 333 5.12 17.29 -11.84
C GLU A 333 5.62 17.30 -10.39
N ILE A 334 6.51 18.19 -10.08
CA ILE A 334 7.06 18.37 -8.74
C ILE A 334 6.11 19.24 -7.93
N VAL A 335 5.80 18.82 -6.72
CA VAL A 335 4.86 19.48 -5.80
C VAL A 335 5.64 20.15 -4.67
N GLY A 336 5.73 21.46 -4.70
CA GLY A 336 6.53 22.23 -3.74
C GLY A 336 8.04 22.13 -4.02
N GLU A 337 8.85 22.65 -3.11
CA GLU A 337 10.30 22.58 -3.26
C GLU A 337 10.89 21.30 -2.66
N PRO A 338 11.81 20.63 -3.37
CA PRO A 338 12.59 19.54 -2.81
C PRO A 338 13.43 20.03 -1.61
N SER A 339 13.81 19.14 -0.73
CA SER A 339 14.57 19.48 0.47
C SER A 339 15.57 18.39 0.84
N ILE A 340 16.64 18.80 1.54
CA ILE A 340 17.59 17.87 2.15
C ILE A 340 17.34 17.82 3.65
N ILE A 341 17.15 16.62 4.19
CA ILE A 341 17.08 16.39 5.62
C ILE A 341 18.20 15.44 6.06
N ASN A 342 18.58 15.49 7.33
CA ASN A 342 19.53 14.54 7.90
C ASN A 342 18.78 13.33 8.50
N GLU A 343 19.52 12.36 9.04
CA GLU A 343 18.99 11.14 9.70
C GLU A 343 18.10 11.43 10.91
N ALA A 344 18.16 12.62 11.49
CA ALA A 344 17.27 13.06 12.57
C ALA A 344 16.01 13.77 12.05
N GLY A 345 15.80 13.82 10.72
CA GLY A 345 14.67 14.49 10.09
C GLY A 345 14.78 16.03 10.06
N LYS A 346 15.90 16.60 10.51
CA LYS A 346 16.12 18.05 10.48
C LYS A 346 16.42 18.52 9.06
N ASN A 347 15.77 19.59 8.60
CA ASN A 347 16.10 20.23 7.33
C ASN A 347 17.49 20.85 7.41
N VAL A 348 18.33 20.47 6.45
CA VAL A 348 19.73 20.91 6.30
C VAL A 348 20.01 21.38 4.88
N SER A 349 18.98 21.79 4.14
CA SER A 349 19.09 22.28 2.77
C SER A 349 20.05 23.47 2.66
N GLU A 350 20.24 24.25 3.74
CA GLU A 350 21.18 25.34 3.81
C GLU A 350 22.66 24.92 3.61
N LYS A 351 22.98 23.65 3.85
CA LYS A 351 24.31 23.07 3.56
C LYS A 351 24.58 22.87 2.07
N PHE A 352 23.52 22.96 1.24
CA PHE A 352 23.53 22.68 -0.18
C PHE A 352 23.10 23.92 -0.98
N GLU A 353 23.51 23.96 -2.22
CA GLU A 353 23.05 24.90 -3.25
C GLU A 353 22.04 24.16 -4.13
N ASN A 354 20.83 24.69 -4.25
CA ASN A 354 19.81 24.17 -5.16
C ASN A 354 20.06 24.78 -6.55
N ILE A 355 20.41 23.95 -7.53
CA ILE A 355 20.61 24.33 -8.93
C ILE A 355 19.67 23.58 -9.86
N SER A 356 18.57 23.10 -9.32
CA SER A 356 17.53 22.38 -10.05
C SER A 356 16.88 23.23 -11.14
N SER A 357 16.47 22.61 -12.22
CA SER A 357 15.71 23.25 -13.30
C SER A 357 14.68 22.27 -13.88
N ASN A 358 13.42 22.68 -13.97
CA ASN A 358 12.32 21.82 -14.45
C ASN A 358 12.27 20.50 -13.66
N ASN A 359 12.34 19.37 -14.36
CA ASN A 359 12.35 18.03 -13.77
C ASN A 359 13.75 17.52 -13.40
N HIS A 360 14.80 18.28 -13.67
CA HIS A 360 16.15 17.99 -13.22
C HIS A 360 16.36 18.57 -11.83
N ILE A 361 16.50 17.73 -10.83
CA ILE A 361 16.72 18.13 -9.43
C ILE A 361 18.18 17.89 -9.09
N GLU A 362 18.90 18.97 -8.78
CA GLU A 362 20.29 18.91 -8.36
C GLU A 362 20.52 19.76 -7.10
N TYR A 363 21.01 19.10 -6.05
CA TYR A 363 21.49 19.74 -4.82
C TYR A 363 22.98 19.50 -4.64
N ARG A 364 23.76 20.55 -4.74
CA ARG A 364 25.21 20.52 -4.61
C ARG A 364 25.64 20.96 -3.22
N ALA A 365 26.42 20.15 -2.51
CA ALA A 365 26.99 20.54 -1.23
C ALA A 365 27.93 21.73 -1.40
N LYS A 366 27.78 22.74 -0.54
CA LYS A 366 28.61 23.95 -0.56
C LYS A 366 30.05 23.62 -0.17
N ASN A 367 31.02 24.34 -0.73
CA ASN A 367 32.45 24.19 -0.35
C ASN A 367 32.66 24.38 1.16
N SER A 368 31.93 25.32 1.78
CA SER A 368 31.96 25.56 3.22
C SER A 368 31.40 24.38 4.03
N THR A 369 30.58 23.54 3.43
CA THR A 369 30.06 22.31 4.01
C THR A 369 31.07 21.17 3.86
N LEU A 370 31.60 20.98 2.65
CA LEU A 370 32.54 19.89 2.34
C LEU A 370 33.86 20.02 3.12
N SER A 371 34.24 21.22 3.54
CA SER A 371 35.46 21.47 4.32
C SER A 371 35.35 21.20 5.81
N LYS A 372 34.15 20.82 6.29
CA LYS A 372 33.88 20.57 7.71
C LYS A 372 33.65 19.08 7.98
N SER A 373 34.18 18.61 9.09
CA SER A 373 34.02 17.22 9.54
C SER A 373 32.56 16.86 9.87
N ASP A 374 31.70 17.82 10.20
CA ASP A 374 30.30 17.63 10.53
C ASP A 374 29.44 17.29 9.31
N PHE A 375 30.00 17.28 8.11
CA PHE A 375 29.34 16.76 6.92
C PHE A 375 29.50 15.23 6.79
N TYR A 376 30.57 14.69 7.31
CA TYR A 376 30.94 13.27 7.20
C TYR A 376 30.40 12.47 8.37
N GLY A 377 30.13 11.18 8.14
CA GLY A 377 29.52 10.28 9.14
C GLY A 377 28.01 10.43 9.30
N HIS A 378 27.36 11.15 8.38
CA HIS A 378 25.92 11.43 8.43
C HIS A 378 25.18 10.90 7.20
N THR A 379 23.90 10.57 7.37
CA THR A 379 23.00 10.24 6.28
C THR A 379 22.17 11.44 5.90
N TYR A 380 22.16 11.75 4.61
CA TYR A 380 21.35 12.81 4.02
C TYR A 380 20.26 12.19 3.14
N HIS A 381 19.08 12.80 3.18
CA HIS A 381 17.92 12.40 2.40
C HIS A 381 17.44 13.56 1.55
N MET A 382 17.43 13.41 0.24
CA MET A 382 16.74 14.35 -0.65
C MET A 382 15.29 13.90 -0.82
N LYS A 383 14.36 14.75 -0.42
CA LYS A 383 12.91 14.51 -0.49
C LYS A 383 12.32 15.29 -1.65
N ILE A 384 11.63 14.61 -2.56
CA ILE A 384 10.97 15.21 -3.73
C ILE A 384 9.53 14.73 -3.75
N LYS A 385 8.56 15.65 -3.58
CA LYS A 385 7.13 15.35 -3.72
C LYS A 385 6.74 15.48 -5.19
N VAL A 386 5.99 14.50 -5.69
CA VAL A 386 5.56 14.44 -7.09
C VAL A 386 4.14 13.90 -7.21
N ARG A 387 3.53 14.15 -8.38
CA ARG A 387 2.29 13.49 -8.83
C ARG A 387 2.32 13.32 -10.35
N ILE A 388 1.47 12.47 -10.90
CA ILE A 388 1.33 12.37 -12.35
C ILE A 388 0.63 13.62 -12.90
N LYS A 389 1.18 14.21 -13.95
CA LYS A 389 0.56 15.36 -14.64
C LYS A 389 -0.85 14.99 -15.12
N SER A 390 -1.81 15.86 -14.89
CA SER A 390 -3.22 15.62 -15.25
C SER A 390 -3.42 15.35 -16.76
N ASN A 391 -2.62 15.99 -17.61
CA ASN A 391 -2.65 15.84 -19.06
C ASN A 391 -1.87 14.64 -19.62
N THR A 392 -1.24 13.81 -18.76
CA THR A 392 -0.54 12.61 -19.22
C THR A 392 -1.55 11.60 -19.78
N ASP A 393 -1.36 11.18 -21.03
CA ASP A 393 -2.11 10.10 -21.66
C ASP A 393 -1.52 8.74 -21.22
N VAL A 394 -2.03 8.24 -20.11
CA VAL A 394 -1.56 6.99 -19.50
C VAL A 394 -2.06 5.74 -20.23
N GLU A 395 -3.17 5.84 -20.98
CA GLU A 395 -3.81 4.69 -21.62
C GLU A 395 -3.00 4.14 -22.79
N LYS A 396 -2.20 4.98 -23.45
CA LYS A 396 -1.38 4.58 -24.58
C LYS A 396 -0.14 3.75 -24.23
N ASN A 397 0.26 3.76 -22.96
CA ASN A 397 1.52 3.16 -22.51
C ASN A 397 1.31 2.27 -21.28
N LEU A 398 0.25 1.46 -21.29
CA LEU A 398 0.03 0.46 -20.25
C LEU A 398 0.93 -0.74 -20.49
N ASP A 399 1.53 -1.24 -19.42
CA ASP A 399 2.26 -2.51 -19.45
C ASP A 399 1.28 -3.70 -19.52
N ASN A 400 1.80 -4.91 -19.72
CA ASN A 400 1.00 -6.13 -19.88
C ASN A 400 0.11 -6.45 -18.66
N ASP A 401 0.42 -5.89 -17.50
CA ASP A 401 -0.39 -6.03 -16.27
C ASP A 401 -1.57 -5.03 -16.20
N GLY A 402 -1.72 -4.18 -17.22
CA GLY A 402 -2.77 -3.15 -17.30
C GLY A 402 -2.49 -1.92 -16.44
N TYR A 403 -1.26 -1.76 -15.97
CA TYR A 403 -0.82 -0.58 -15.21
C TYR A 403 0.07 0.32 -16.05
N TYR A 404 0.02 1.59 -15.77
CA TYR A 404 1.00 2.58 -16.19
C TYR A 404 2.11 2.63 -15.15
N HIS A 405 3.35 2.32 -15.55
CA HIS A 405 4.51 2.28 -14.66
C HIS A 405 5.39 3.53 -14.83
N VAL A 406 5.59 4.26 -13.75
CA VAL A 406 6.55 5.36 -13.68
C VAL A 406 7.79 4.88 -12.97
N ARG A 407 8.89 4.70 -13.71
CA ARG A 407 10.20 4.24 -13.22
C ARG A 407 11.09 5.43 -12.95
N ASN A 408 11.86 5.38 -11.87
CA ASN A 408 12.81 6.44 -11.55
C ASN A 408 14.05 5.92 -10.82
N ILE A 409 15.21 6.49 -11.16
CA ILE A 409 16.53 6.24 -10.58
C ILE A 409 17.15 7.59 -10.31
N ALA A 410 17.83 7.74 -9.18
CA ALA A 410 18.60 8.94 -8.85
C ALA A 410 20.09 8.63 -8.75
N ASN A 411 20.92 9.66 -8.70
CA ASN A 411 22.35 9.55 -8.63
C ASN A 411 22.93 10.37 -7.48
N ILE A 412 24.02 9.88 -6.92
CA ILE A 412 24.96 10.66 -6.10
C ILE A 412 26.22 10.86 -6.93
N GLU A 413 26.59 12.09 -7.14
CA GLU A 413 27.84 12.44 -7.78
C GLU A 413 28.84 12.93 -6.72
N LYS A 414 29.97 12.26 -6.64
CA LYS A 414 31.03 12.58 -5.70
C LYS A 414 32.35 12.67 -6.43
N ASP A 415 33.01 13.82 -6.35
CA ASP A 415 34.22 14.12 -7.12
C ASP A 415 33.99 13.80 -8.63
N ASN A 416 34.66 12.81 -9.18
CA ASN A 416 34.49 12.40 -10.59
C ASN A 416 33.76 11.06 -10.70
N ARG A 417 32.98 10.66 -9.69
CA ARG A 417 32.27 9.37 -9.65
C ARG A 417 30.78 9.58 -9.53
N THR A 418 30.01 8.81 -10.28
CA THR A 418 28.54 8.74 -10.19
C THR A 418 28.15 7.39 -9.63
N MET A 419 27.24 7.39 -8.68
CA MET A 419 26.63 6.19 -8.08
C MET A 419 25.13 6.28 -8.21
N SER A 420 24.54 5.32 -8.91
CA SER A 420 23.09 5.23 -9.08
C SER A 420 22.44 4.52 -7.90
N THR A 421 21.23 4.96 -7.56
CA THR A 421 20.34 4.26 -6.62
C THR A 421 19.78 3.00 -7.25
N ASN A 422 19.02 2.24 -6.46
CA ASN A 422 18.05 1.29 -7.03
C ASN A 422 16.96 2.03 -7.80
N GLU A 423 16.32 1.34 -8.76
CA GLU A 423 15.09 1.79 -9.40
C GLU A 423 13.92 1.71 -8.41
N VAL A 424 13.00 2.65 -8.52
CA VAL A 424 11.68 2.62 -7.89
C VAL A 424 10.59 2.71 -8.94
N ILE A 425 9.41 2.12 -8.65
CA ILE A 425 8.30 2.03 -9.59
C ILE A 425 7.01 2.51 -8.90
N THR A 426 6.37 3.53 -9.49
CA THR A 426 5.00 3.92 -9.12
C THR A 426 4.05 3.38 -10.17
N LYS A 427 3.05 2.61 -9.72
CA LYS A 427 2.01 2.00 -10.55
C LYS A 427 0.72 2.81 -10.47
N TYR A 428 0.08 2.97 -11.63
CA TYR A 428 -1.24 3.58 -11.74
C TYR A 428 -2.10 2.76 -12.71
N LYS A 429 -3.26 2.28 -12.25
CA LYS A 429 -4.22 1.60 -13.10
C LYS A 429 -5.35 2.55 -13.47
N PRO A 430 -5.51 2.95 -14.76
CA PRO A 430 -6.60 3.82 -15.16
C PRO A 430 -7.93 3.06 -15.16
N PHE A 431 -8.96 3.68 -14.60
CA PHE A 431 -10.35 3.23 -14.67
C PHE A 431 -11.19 4.28 -15.37
N LYS A 432 -11.85 3.89 -16.47
CA LYS A 432 -12.82 4.76 -17.13
C LYS A 432 -14.14 4.76 -16.37
N LYS A 433 -14.67 5.93 -16.09
CA LYS A 433 -16.03 6.02 -15.55
C LYS A 433 -17.05 5.57 -16.60
N MET A 434 -18.01 4.79 -16.20
CA MET A 434 -19.12 4.32 -17.00
C MET A 434 -20.40 4.38 -16.17
N LEU A 435 -21.49 4.78 -16.78
CA LEU A 435 -22.81 4.71 -16.15
C LEU A 435 -23.82 4.34 -17.23
N HIS A 436 -24.53 3.26 -16.99
CA HIS A 436 -25.55 2.73 -17.88
C HIS A 436 -26.81 2.40 -17.09
N LYS A 437 -27.98 2.72 -17.65
CA LYS A 437 -29.28 2.41 -17.11
C LYS A 437 -30.03 1.45 -18.05
N SER A 438 -30.70 0.48 -17.46
CA SER A 438 -31.52 -0.50 -18.18
C SER A 438 -32.82 -0.77 -17.43
N ILE A 439 -33.76 -1.41 -18.10
CA ILE A 439 -34.97 -2.00 -17.52
C ILE A 439 -34.81 -3.52 -17.60
N ILE A 440 -35.19 -4.22 -16.54
CA ILE A 440 -35.12 -5.68 -16.50
C ILE A 440 -36.44 -6.25 -17.01
N ASP A 441 -36.35 -7.06 -18.07
CA ASP A 441 -37.46 -7.81 -18.63
C ASP A 441 -37.05 -9.27 -18.86
N ASN A 442 -37.71 -10.23 -18.19
CA ASN A 442 -37.41 -11.66 -18.30
C ASN A 442 -35.88 -11.95 -18.15
N ASN A 443 -35.21 -11.31 -17.17
CA ASN A 443 -33.77 -11.36 -16.90
C ASN A 443 -32.87 -10.77 -18.00
N HIS A 444 -33.42 -10.07 -18.98
CA HIS A 444 -32.68 -9.32 -19.99
C HIS A 444 -32.69 -7.82 -19.69
N GLU A 445 -31.60 -7.14 -20.01
CA GLU A 445 -31.51 -5.69 -19.93
C GLU A 445 -31.97 -5.07 -21.25
N ILE A 446 -32.96 -4.18 -21.16
CA ILE A 446 -33.56 -3.48 -22.30
C ILE A 446 -33.65 -1.99 -22.01
N GLU A 447 -33.81 -1.16 -23.05
CA GLU A 447 -33.89 0.31 -22.92
C GLU A 447 -35.33 0.82 -23.00
N GLU A 448 -36.26 0.02 -23.51
CA GLU A 448 -37.69 0.40 -23.63
C GLU A 448 -38.58 -0.78 -23.21
N LYS A 449 -39.58 -0.54 -22.37
CA LYS A 449 -40.53 -1.57 -21.91
C LYS A 449 -41.97 -1.04 -21.90
N LYS A 450 -42.90 -1.86 -22.43
CA LYS A 450 -44.32 -1.65 -22.24
C LYS A 450 -44.71 -2.04 -20.82
N VAL A 451 -45.35 -1.12 -20.10
CA VAL A 451 -45.87 -1.33 -18.74
C VAL A 451 -47.24 -0.73 -18.63
N ARG A 452 -48.08 -1.27 -17.74
CA ARG A 452 -49.37 -0.69 -17.41
C ARG A 452 -49.24 0.23 -16.20
N VAL A 453 -50.23 1.12 -16.01
CA VAL A 453 -50.33 1.84 -14.74
C VAL A 453 -50.40 0.82 -13.58
N ASP A 454 -49.66 1.11 -12.52
CA ASP A 454 -49.50 0.31 -11.30
C ASP A 454 -48.81 -1.09 -11.51
N GLU A 455 -48.32 -1.38 -12.70
CA GLU A 455 -47.52 -2.59 -12.96
C GLU A 455 -46.12 -2.38 -12.47
N LEU A 456 -45.61 -3.32 -11.64
CA LEU A 456 -44.29 -3.30 -11.10
C LEU A 456 -43.25 -3.76 -12.16
N TYR A 457 -42.20 -3.01 -12.32
CA TYR A 457 -41.04 -3.33 -13.15
C TYR A 457 -39.76 -2.86 -12.44
N LYS A 458 -38.60 -3.23 -12.98
CA LYS A 458 -37.32 -2.98 -12.31
C LYS A 458 -36.37 -2.18 -13.21
N TYR A 459 -35.82 -1.07 -12.72
CA TYR A 459 -34.66 -0.43 -13.26
C TYR A 459 -33.36 -1.06 -12.71
N ARG A 460 -32.34 -1.10 -13.54
CA ARG A 460 -30.97 -1.41 -13.14
C ARG A 460 -30.04 -0.31 -13.61
N ILE A 461 -29.27 0.24 -12.67
CA ILE A 461 -28.26 1.26 -12.91
C ILE A 461 -26.92 0.60 -12.63
N ARG A 462 -26.06 0.47 -13.63
CA ARG A 462 -24.74 -0.10 -13.50
C ARG A 462 -23.69 0.94 -13.82
N GLY A 463 -22.71 1.13 -12.92
CA GLY A 463 -21.66 2.10 -13.15
C GLY A 463 -20.32 1.69 -12.59
N ILE A 464 -19.26 2.13 -13.25
CA ILE A 464 -17.86 1.99 -12.82
C ILE A 464 -17.36 3.37 -12.41
N VAL A 465 -16.77 3.46 -11.22
CA VAL A 465 -16.18 4.70 -10.72
C VAL A 465 -14.80 4.89 -11.35
N GLY A 466 -14.64 5.94 -12.13
CA GLY A 466 -13.35 6.30 -12.73
C GLY A 466 -12.38 6.89 -11.70
N ASN A 467 -11.10 6.97 -12.05
CA ASN A 467 -10.04 7.51 -11.18
C ASN A 467 -9.19 8.60 -11.84
N SER A 468 -9.73 9.26 -12.86
CA SER A 468 -9.02 10.38 -13.51
C SER A 468 -8.88 11.62 -12.62
N GLU A 469 -9.65 11.71 -11.55
CA GLU A 469 -9.64 12.80 -10.56
C GLU A 469 -9.86 12.25 -9.14
N THR A 470 -9.40 13.00 -8.14
CA THR A 470 -9.66 12.65 -6.74
C THR A 470 -11.13 12.90 -6.41
N ILE A 471 -11.78 11.92 -5.78
CA ILE A 471 -13.19 11.98 -5.41
C ILE A 471 -13.28 12.29 -3.91
N HIS A 472 -13.97 13.39 -3.59
CA HIS A 472 -14.25 13.81 -2.22
C HIS A 472 -15.72 13.62 -1.86
N ALA A 473 -16.58 13.48 -2.88
CA ALA A 473 -17.98 13.19 -2.72
C ALA A 473 -18.46 12.31 -3.88
N PHE A 474 -19.22 11.28 -3.58
CA PHE A 474 -19.78 10.35 -4.56
C PHE A 474 -21.20 9.94 -4.17
N ALA A 475 -22.10 9.90 -5.14
CA ALA A 475 -23.44 9.35 -4.97
C ALA A 475 -23.96 8.77 -6.29
N ILE A 476 -24.77 7.74 -6.18
CA ILE A 476 -25.62 7.25 -7.25
C ILE A 476 -27.02 7.84 -7.03
N VAL A 477 -27.58 8.45 -8.04
CA VAL A 477 -28.89 9.14 -7.95
C VAL A 477 -29.75 8.71 -9.11
N ASP A 478 -31.01 8.45 -8.83
CA ASP A 478 -32.08 8.29 -9.82
C ASP A 478 -33.17 9.30 -9.50
N ASN A 479 -33.43 10.20 -10.44
CA ASN A 479 -34.54 11.17 -10.36
C ASN A 479 -35.59 10.73 -11.36
N GLY A 480 -36.65 10.08 -10.89
CA GLY A 480 -37.77 9.67 -11.73
C GLY A 480 -38.72 10.85 -12.01
N GLU A 481 -39.43 10.74 -13.11
CA GLU A 481 -40.53 11.66 -13.41
C GLU A 481 -41.62 11.58 -12.31
N ASP A 482 -42.35 12.65 -12.08
CA ASP A 482 -43.35 12.74 -10.99
C ASP A 482 -44.46 11.68 -11.08
N VAL A 483 -44.67 11.11 -12.26
CA VAL A 483 -45.66 10.06 -12.54
C VAL A 483 -45.17 8.66 -12.16
N LEU A 484 -43.90 8.51 -11.83
CA LEU A 484 -43.32 7.25 -11.38
C LEU A 484 -43.33 7.16 -9.85
N SER A 485 -43.31 5.96 -9.29
CA SER A 485 -42.95 5.69 -7.91
C SER A 485 -41.80 4.73 -7.86
N PHE A 486 -40.89 4.90 -6.90
CA PHE A 486 -39.76 4.02 -6.62
C PHE A 486 -40.00 3.25 -5.33
N GLU A 487 -39.69 1.94 -5.38
CA GLU A 487 -39.85 1.03 -4.26
C GLU A 487 -38.64 0.10 -4.16
N ASN A 488 -38.41 -0.57 -3.04
CA ASN A 488 -37.44 -1.67 -2.86
C ASN A 488 -36.08 -1.45 -3.52
N VAL A 489 -35.38 -0.41 -3.11
CA VAL A 489 -34.06 -0.11 -3.67
C VAL A 489 -32.99 -0.97 -3.05
N LYS A 490 -32.18 -1.61 -3.89
CA LYS A 490 -31.03 -2.40 -3.48
C LYS A 490 -29.80 -2.00 -4.26
N VAL A 491 -28.64 -2.05 -3.59
CA VAL A 491 -27.34 -1.79 -4.20
C VAL A 491 -26.45 -3.03 -4.06
N PHE A 492 -25.78 -3.39 -5.15
CA PHE A 492 -24.92 -4.56 -5.25
C PHE A 492 -23.53 -4.16 -5.75
N ASP A 493 -22.56 -4.98 -5.47
CA ASP A 493 -21.22 -4.91 -6.03
C ASP A 493 -21.11 -5.59 -7.41
N ALA A 494 -19.89 -5.71 -7.94
CA ALA A 494 -19.61 -6.37 -9.23
C ALA A 494 -19.98 -7.85 -9.25
N ASN A 495 -19.97 -8.53 -8.10
CA ASN A 495 -20.29 -9.95 -7.94
C ASN A 495 -21.77 -10.19 -7.67
N HIS A 496 -22.57 -9.11 -7.70
CA HIS A 496 -23.99 -9.12 -7.35
C HIS A 496 -24.25 -9.48 -5.87
N GLU A 497 -23.29 -9.15 -4.97
CA GLU A 497 -23.51 -9.22 -3.53
C GLU A 497 -24.14 -7.91 -3.05
N GLU A 498 -25.19 -8.04 -2.21
CA GLU A 498 -25.92 -6.87 -1.72
C GLU A 498 -25.07 -6.05 -0.75
N ILE A 499 -24.86 -4.77 -1.08
CA ILE A 499 -24.06 -3.81 -0.30
C ILE A 499 -24.87 -2.57 0.08
N THR A 500 -26.21 -2.63 0.08
CA THR A 500 -27.10 -1.50 0.40
C THR A 500 -26.73 -0.86 1.73
N ASN A 501 -26.40 -1.67 2.75
CA ASN A 501 -26.02 -1.24 4.10
C ASN A 501 -24.58 -0.69 4.20
N GLN A 502 -23.76 -0.81 3.16
CA GLN A 502 -22.43 -0.20 3.09
C GLN A 502 -22.47 1.27 2.66
N GLY A 503 -23.66 1.83 2.55
CA GLY A 503 -23.89 3.23 2.24
C GLY A 503 -25.18 3.74 2.87
N LYS A 504 -25.38 5.04 2.74
CA LYS A 504 -26.62 5.72 3.15
C LYS A 504 -27.58 5.79 1.97
N LEU A 505 -28.64 4.99 2.01
CA LEU A 505 -29.75 5.08 1.08
C LEU A 505 -30.75 6.14 1.58
N THR A 506 -31.20 7.02 0.69
CA THR A 506 -32.25 8.02 0.93
C THR A 506 -33.25 7.96 -0.20
N MET A 507 -34.52 7.91 0.13
CA MET A 507 -35.63 8.00 -0.80
C MET A 507 -36.45 9.25 -0.45
N ASP A 508 -36.70 10.09 -1.43
CA ASP A 508 -37.54 11.29 -1.32
C ASP A 508 -38.77 11.06 -2.23
N GLU A 509 -39.87 10.65 -1.61
CA GLU A 509 -41.10 10.29 -2.33
C GLU A 509 -41.75 11.51 -2.99
N ASP A 510 -41.63 12.69 -2.38
CA ASP A 510 -42.19 13.92 -2.92
C ASP A 510 -41.49 14.36 -4.21
N LYS A 511 -40.17 14.17 -4.29
CA LYS A 511 -39.34 14.47 -5.45
C LYS A 511 -39.07 13.27 -6.35
N ASN A 512 -39.60 12.12 -5.99
CA ASN A 512 -39.38 10.86 -6.68
C ASN A 512 -37.87 10.59 -6.94
N THR A 513 -37.05 10.78 -5.91
CA THR A 513 -35.59 10.66 -5.99
C THR A 513 -35.07 9.58 -5.09
N VAL A 514 -34.20 8.74 -5.64
CA VAL A 514 -33.42 7.77 -4.89
C VAL A 514 -31.96 8.19 -4.92
N LYS A 515 -31.32 8.18 -3.75
CA LYS A 515 -29.89 8.51 -3.62
C LYS A 515 -29.20 7.51 -2.70
N TRP A 516 -28.09 6.95 -3.15
CA TRP A 516 -27.22 6.13 -2.34
C TRP A 516 -25.80 6.73 -2.30
N VAL A 517 -25.23 6.82 -1.10
CA VAL A 517 -23.89 7.38 -0.83
C VAL A 517 -23.09 6.32 -0.07
N PRO A 518 -21.97 5.81 -0.58
CA PRO A 518 -21.15 4.85 0.16
C PRO A 518 -20.61 5.48 1.46
N ASN A 519 -20.52 4.67 2.52
CA ASN A 519 -19.98 5.11 3.82
C ASN A 519 -18.48 5.41 3.73
N ASP A 520 -17.76 4.70 2.87
CA ASP A 520 -16.33 4.90 2.61
C ASP A 520 -16.09 5.20 1.13
N ILE A 521 -15.56 6.39 0.86
CA ILE A 521 -15.18 6.84 -0.48
C ILE A 521 -13.67 6.72 -0.75
N SER A 522 -12.89 6.28 0.23
CA SER A 522 -11.42 6.19 0.08
C SER A 522 -10.99 5.11 -0.91
N ASN A 523 -11.83 4.11 -1.13
CA ASN A 523 -11.53 2.93 -1.96
C ASN A 523 -12.68 2.61 -2.95
N ILE A 524 -13.19 3.63 -3.65
CA ILE A 524 -14.28 3.43 -4.64
C ILE A 524 -13.77 3.34 -6.09
N TYR A 525 -12.52 3.69 -6.34
CA TYR A 525 -11.95 3.74 -7.68
C TYR A 525 -11.94 2.37 -8.36
N GLY A 526 -12.45 2.31 -9.58
CA GLY A 526 -12.56 1.07 -10.35
C GLY A 526 -13.65 0.11 -9.86
N LYS A 527 -14.34 0.42 -8.76
CA LYS A 527 -15.47 -0.41 -8.30
C LYS A 527 -16.66 -0.27 -9.22
N THR A 528 -17.36 -1.36 -9.40
CA THR A 528 -18.66 -1.43 -10.05
C THR A 528 -19.75 -1.42 -9.00
N TYR A 529 -20.72 -0.54 -9.17
CA TYR A 529 -21.94 -0.49 -8.38
C TYR A 529 -23.14 -0.80 -9.26
N ILE A 530 -24.08 -1.58 -8.77
CA ILE A 530 -25.34 -1.93 -9.44
C ILE A 530 -26.45 -1.53 -8.48
N MET A 531 -27.29 -0.55 -8.87
CA MET A 531 -28.48 -0.19 -8.10
C MET A 531 -29.70 -0.70 -8.84
N GLU A 532 -30.53 -1.49 -8.16
CA GLU A 532 -31.82 -1.96 -8.64
C GLU A 532 -32.94 -1.25 -7.90
N ILE A 533 -33.94 -0.81 -8.66
CA ILE A 533 -35.05 -0.04 -8.17
C ILE A 533 -36.33 -0.64 -8.74
N ASP A 534 -37.23 -1.14 -7.89
CA ASP A 534 -38.58 -1.48 -8.30
C ASP A 534 -39.35 -0.18 -8.52
N SER A 535 -40.08 -0.09 -9.63
CA SER A 535 -40.79 1.11 -10.04
C SER A 535 -42.13 0.76 -10.67
N LYS A 536 -43.06 1.70 -10.65
CA LYS A 536 -44.35 1.63 -11.35
C LYS A 536 -44.82 3.01 -11.77
N ILE A 537 -45.69 3.06 -12.76
CA ILE A 537 -46.44 4.27 -13.06
C ILE A 537 -47.52 4.43 -11.98
N LYS A 538 -47.58 5.58 -11.30
CA LYS A 538 -48.56 5.87 -10.25
C LYS A 538 -49.99 5.80 -10.78
N GLN A 539 -50.91 5.35 -9.95
CA GLN A 539 -52.35 5.45 -10.27
C GLN A 539 -52.84 6.88 -10.25
N ASN A 540 -53.86 7.17 -11.02
CA ASN A 540 -54.55 8.47 -11.06
C ASN A 540 -53.66 9.68 -11.41
N VAL A 541 -52.55 9.49 -12.12
CA VAL A 541 -51.69 10.56 -12.60
C VAL A 541 -52.09 11.01 -14.01
N ASP A 542 -51.86 12.29 -14.31
CA ASP A 542 -52.06 12.83 -15.66
C ASP A 542 -50.81 12.54 -16.51
N LEU A 543 -50.95 11.64 -17.49
CA LEU A 543 -49.85 11.27 -18.41
C LEU A 543 -49.85 12.10 -19.71
N LYS A 544 -50.68 13.14 -19.84
CA LYS A 544 -50.77 13.91 -21.09
C LYS A 544 -49.47 14.53 -21.54
N ALA A 545 -48.64 14.97 -20.59
CA ALA A 545 -47.30 15.53 -20.86
C ALA A 545 -46.35 14.52 -21.54
N TYR A 546 -46.58 13.25 -21.37
CA TYR A 546 -45.77 12.12 -21.89
C TYR A 546 -46.35 11.52 -23.17
N LYS A 547 -47.41 12.14 -23.75
CA LYS A 547 -48.10 11.58 -24.92
C LYS A 547 -47.25 11.75 -26.19
N HIS A 548 -46.93 10.61 -26.82
CA HIS A 548 -46.33 10.50 -28.14
C HIS A 548 -47.17 9.54 -28.99
N ASP A 549 -47.89 10.08 -29.96
CA ASP A 549 -48.86 9.35 -30.78
C ASP A 549 -49.90 8.62 -29.90
N GLU A 550 -49.96 7.31 -29.99
CA GLU A 550 -50.86 6.46 -29.22
C GLU A 550 -50.27 5.96 -27.89
N ARG A 551 -49.06 6.38 -27.54
CA ARG A 551 -48.34 5.91 -26.36
C ARG A 551 -48.14 7.06 -25.38
N TYR A 552 -47.92 6.71 -24.11
CA TYR A 552 -47.39 7.60 -23.10
C TYR A 552 -46.00 7.12 -22.78
N ILE A 553 -44.95 7.84 -23.20
CA ILE A 553 -43.54 7.48 -23.04
C ILE A 553 -42.95 8.30 -21.90
N ILE A 554 -42.50 7.59 -20.84
CA ILE A 554 -41.98 8.20 -19.63
C ILE A 554 -40.47 7.88 -19.58
N PRO A 555 -39.61 8.90 -19.74
CA PRO A 555 -38.16 8.73 -19.73
C PRO A 555 -37.64 8.60 -18.29
N ASN A 556 -36.50 7.94 -18.12
CA ASN A 556 -35.76 7.96 -16.87
C ASN A 556 -34.26 7.87 -17.09
N THR A 557 -33.48 8.70 -16.34
CA THR A 557 -32.02 8.84 -16.48
C THR A 557 -31.38 8.85 -15.10
N ALA A 558 -30.38 7.99 -14.87
CA ALA A 558 -29.63 7.96 -13.63
C ALA A 558 -28.39 8.85 -13.68
N GLN A 559 -27.84 9.18 -12.53
CA GLN A 559 -26.70 10.08 -12.38
C GLN A 559 -25.65 9.53 -11.42
N PHE A 560 -24.39 9.73 -11.76
CA PHE A 560 -23.31 9.80 -10.77
C PHE A 560 -23.09 11.26 -10.40
N LYS A 561 -23.18 11.57 -9.12
CA LYS A 561 -22.72 12.83 -8.54
C LYS A 561 -21.31 12.62 -8.05
N ILE A 562 -20.33 13.27 -8.67
CA ILE A 562 -18.90 13.14 -8.35
C ILE A 562 -18.39 14.54 -8.06
N ASN A 563 -18.02 14.82 -6.81
CA ASN A 563 -17.70 16.17 -6.37
C ASN A 563 -18.84 17.15 -6.77
N ASP A 564 -18.53 18.19 -7.52
CA ASP A 564 -19.51 19.17 -8.04
C ASP A 564 -19.99 18.85 -9.46
N LYS A 565 -19.64 17.67 -9.99
CA LYS A 565 -19.98 17.26 -11.36
C LYS A 565 -21.07 16.20 -11.36
N THR A 566 -21.88 16.22 -12.42
CA THR A 566 -22.89 15.20 -12.71
C THR A 566 -22.54 14.46 -14.00
N VAL A 567 -22.61 13.15 -13.95
CA VAL A 567 -22.46 12.25 -15.11
C VAL A 567 -23.77 11.52 -15.28
N ASN A 568 -24.43 11.71 -16.43
CA ASN A 568 -25.70 11.07 -16.73
C ASN A 568 -25.49 9.70 -17.40
N SER A 569 -26.39 8.78 -17.16
CA SER A 569 -26.54 7.54 -17.93
C SER A 569 -27.18 7.81 -19.30
N ASN A 570 -27.36 6.78 -20.11
CA ASN A 570 -28.37 6.77 -21.16
C ASN A 570 -29.76 6.91 -20.55
N THR A 571 -30.73 7.36 -21.36
CA THR A 571 -32.17 7.42 -21.02
C THR A 571 -32.81 6.09 -21.36
N VAL A 572 -33.62 5.56 -20.47
CA VAL A 572 -34.52 4.41 -20.72
C VAL A 572 -35.96 4.86 -20.66
N ASN A 573 -36.84 4.19 -21.39
CA ASN A 573 -38.23 4.57 -21.50
C ASN A 573 -39.16 3.44 -21.02
N VAL A 574 -40.12 3.76 -20.19
CA VAL A 574 -41.30 2.90 -20.04
C VAL A 574 -42.46 3.55 -20.80
N TYR A 575 -43.30 2.74 -21.41
CA TYR A 575 -44.45 3.28 -22.11
C TYR A 575 -45.72 2.50 -21.82
N ASP A 576 -46.83 3.25 -21.75
CA ASP A 576 -48.16 2.70 -21.63
C ASP A 576 -48.97 3.01 -22.91
N ILE A 577 -49.78 2.04 -23.34
CA ILE A 577 -50.78 2.21 -24.37
C ILE A 577 -52.12 2.25 -23.68
N PRO A 578 -52.78 3.44 -23.64
CA PRO A 578 -54.03 3.56 -22.89
C PRO A 578 -55.16 2.77 -23.54
N ILE A 579 -55.77 1.94 -22.76
CA ILE A 579 -56.97 1.18 -23.13
C ILE A 579 -58.07 1.63 -22.18
N THR A 580 -59.18 2.08 -22.71
CA THR A 580 -60.37 2.44 -21.92
C THR A 580 -61.35 1.27 -21.82
N ASN A 581 -62.01 1.16 -20.68
CA ASN A 581 -63.13 0.26 -20.52
C ASN A 581 -64.20 0.55 -21.55
N ALA A 582 -64.71 -0.48 -22.20
CA ALA A 582 -65.84 -0.37 -23.10
C ALA A 582 -66.80 -1.53 -22.88
N LEU A 583 -68.09 -1.26 -22.90
CA LEU A 583 -69.12 -2.28 -22.81
C LEU A 583 -70.19 -1.99 -23.82
N HIS A 584 -70.54 -2.99 -24.61
CA HIS A 584 -71.59 -2.91 -25.62
C HIS A 584 -72.46 -4.16 -25.54
N LYS A 585 -73.81 -3.98 -25.60
CA LYS A 585 -74.76 -5.06 -25.65
C LYS A 585 -75.57 -4.94 -26.93
N SER A 586 -75.73 -6.04 -27.63
CA SER A 586 -76.46 -6.15 -28.87
C SER A 586 -77.34 -7.42 -28.89
N ILE A 587 -78.21 -7.53 -29.88
CA ILE A 587 -78.97 -8.73 -30.22
C ILE A 587 -78.39 -9.28 -31.53
N ILE A 588 -78.22 -10.60 -31.61
CA ILE A 588 -77.78 -11.25 -32.85
C ILE A 588 -79.02 -11.58 -33.68
N ASP A 589 -79.10 -10.99 -34.90
CA ASP A 589 -80.12 -11.28 -35.89
C ASP A 589 -79.44 -11.54 -37.26
N ASN A 590 -79.70 -12.73 -37.82
CA ASN A 590 -79.05 -13.15 -39.09
C ASN A 590 -77.50 -12.95 -39.11
N ASN A 591 -76.84 -13.28 -38.02
CA ASN A 591 -75.41 -13.08 -37.77
C ASN A 591 -74.94 -11.60 -37.75
N GLN A 592 -75.85 -10.63 -37.66
CA GLN A 592 -75.53 -9.23 -37.50
C GLN A 592 -75.90 -8.74 -36.11
N GLU A 593 -75.16 -7.83 -35.56
CA GLU A 593 -75.44 -7.14 -34.30
C GLU A 593 -76.46 -6.00 -34.54
N VAL A 594 -77.61 -6.10 -33.85
CA VAL A 594 -78.71 -5.11 -33.94
C VAL A 594 -79.08 -4.62 -32.53
N GLY A 595 -79.58 -3.40 -32.45
CA GLY A 595 -80.07 -2.82 -31.19
C GLY A 595 -81.49 -3.28 -30.84
N GLU A 596 -82.30 -3.75 -31.79
CA GLU A 596 -83.68 -4.15 -31.63
C GLU A 596 -84.05 -5.31 -32.54
N LYS A 597 -84.85 -6.28 -32.03
CA LYS A 597 -85.37 -7.42 -32.81
C LYS A 597 -86.79 -7.71 -32.40
N LYS A 598 -87.63 -7.97 -33.36
CA LYS A 598 -88.96 -8.46 -33.13
C LYS A 598 -88.95 -9.95 -32.93
N VAL A 599 -89.45 -10.42 -31.77
CA VAL A 599 -89.54 -11.88 -31.41
C VAL A 599 -90.91 -12.21 -30.92
N ARG A 600 -91.33 -13.49 -31.09
CA ARG A 600 -92.53 -14.00 -30.53
C ARG A 600 -92.31 -14.58 -29.11
N VAL A 601 -93.34 -14.62 -28.27
CA VAL A 601 -93.26 -15.27 -26.98
C VAL A 601 -92.83 -16.75 -27.14
N GLY A 602 -91.74 -17.14 -26.47
CA GLY A 602 -91.13 -18.45 -26.58
C GLY A 602 -90.12 -18.62 -27.74
N GLU A 603 -89.98 -17.68 -28.65
CA GLU A 603 -89.00 -17.71 -29.69
C GLU A 603 -87.61 -17.41 -29.09
N GLN A 604 -86.59 -18.20 -29.51
CA GLN A 604 -85.18 -17.97 -29.08
C GLN A 604 -84.55 -16.86 -29.85
N PHE A 605 -83.76 -16.05 -29.17
CA PHE A 605 -82.89 -15.06 -29.71
C PHE A 605 -81.61 -14.96 -28.84
N LYS A 606 -80.58 -14.29 -29.33
CA LYS A 606 -79.27 -14.26 -28.65
C LYS A 606 -78.90 -12.84 -28.33
N TYR A 607 -78.51 -12.58 -27.09
CA TYR A 607 -77.78 -11.40 -26.70
C TYR A 607 -76.26 -11.63 -26.85
N ARG A 608 -75.54 -10.58 -27.22
CA ARG A 608 -74.11 -10.51 -27.19
C ARG A 608 -73.67 -9.31 -26.37
N ILE A 609 -72.86 -9.55 -25.35
CA ILE A 609 -72.26 -8.53 -24.49
C ILE A 609 -70.79 -8.55 -24.77
N LYS A 610 -70.23 -7.45 -25.34
CA LYS A 610 -68.82 -7.31 -25.65
C LYS A 610 -68.20 -6.29 -24.72
N GLY A 611 -67.21 -6.69 -23.91
CA GLY A 611 -66.52 -5.85 -22.98
C GLY A 611 -65.00 -5.80 -23.29
N VAL A 612 -64.44 -4.61 -23.29
CA VAL A 612 -62.98 -4.39 -23.31
C VAL A 612 -62.56 -3.95 -21.94
N VAL A 613 -61.58 -4.60 -21.39
CA VAL A 613 -61.04 -4.30 -20.06
C VAL A 613 -59.92 -3.25 -20.19
N GLY A 614 -60.13 -2.10 -19.58
CA GLY A 614 -59.12 -1.04 -19.59
C GLY A 614 -57.86 -1.36 -18.77
N ASN A 615 -56.83 -0.53 -18.88
CA ASN A 615 -55.56 -0.71 -18.16
C ASN A 615 -55.14 0.52 -17.34
N ARG A 616 -56.09 1.44 -17.07
CA ARG A 616 -55.85 2.70 -16.39
C ARG A 616 -55.86 2.62 -14.86
N GLU A 617 -56.36 1.55 -14.33
CA GLU A 617 -56.51 1.31 -12.91
C GLU A 617 -56.27 -0.17 -12.59
N THR A 618 -55.85 -0.44 -11.37
CA THR A 618 -55.71 -1.83 -10.89
C THR A 618 -57.08 -2.41 -10.64
N ILE A 619 -57.36 -3.54 -11.28
CA ILE A 619 -58.61 -4.25 -11.15
C ILE A 619 -58.46 -5.36 -10.10
N HIS A 620 -59.21 -5.19 -9.01
CA HIS A 620 -59.24 -6.18 -7.93
C HIS A 620 -60.33 -7.23 -8.11
N GLU A 621 -61.43 -6.84 -8.81
CA GLU A 621 -62.54 -7.71 -9.13
C GLU A 621 -63.04 -7.41 -10.56
N PHE A 622 -63.33 -8.46 -11.30
CA PHE A 622 -63.93 -8.35 -12.64
C PHE A 622 -65.00 -9.41 -12.85
N ALA A 623 -66.10 -8.98 -13.42
CA ALA A 623 -67.17 -9.88 -13.86
C ALA A 623 -67.95 -9.30 -15.09
N ILE A 624 -68.42 -10.17 -15.93
CA ILE A 624 -69.41 -9.82 -16.91
C ILE A 624 -70.77 -10.29 -16.35
N VAL A 625 -71.70 -9.35 -16.26
CA VAL A 625 -73.01 -9.59 -15.70
C VAL A 625 -74.07 -9.18 -16.72
N ASP A 626 -75.04 -10.03 -16.92
CA ASP A 626 -76.32 -9.72 -17.61
C ASP A 626 -77.43 -9.87 -16.60
N ASP A 627 -78.13 -8.77 -16.31
CA ASP A 627 -79.33 -8.73 -15.46
C ASP A 627 -80.53 -8.50 -16.38
N GLY A 628 -81.28 -9.58 -16.59
CA GLY A 628 -82.40 -9.61 -17.54
C GLY A 628 -83.72 -9.35 -16.84
N GLU A 629 -84.60 -8.65 -17.58
CA GLU A 629 -85.95 -8.43 -17.14
C GLU A 629 -86.64 -9.76 -16.75
N ASP A 630 -87.55 -9.74 -15.79
CA ASP A 630 -88.26 -10.91 -15.26
C ASP A 630 -89.06 -11.71 -16.34
N VAL A 631 -89.38 -11.05 -17.45
CA VAL A 631 -90.08 -11.68 -18.58
C VAL A 631 -89.18 -12.54 -19.48
N LEU A 632 -87.85 -12.47 -19.27
CA LEU A 632 -86.87 -13.21 -20.05
C LEU A 632 -86.46 -14.54 -19.32
N SER A 633 -86.01 -15.53 -20.07
CA SER A 633 -85.24 -16.66 -19.57
C SER A 633 -83.94 -16.80 -20.33
N PHE A 634 -82.86 -17.07 -19.60
CA PHE A 634 -81.53 -17.28 -20.14
C PHE A 634 -81.18 -18.76 -20.25
N GLU A 635 -80.61 -19.12 -21.38
CA GLU A 635 -80.16 -20.48 -21.69
C GLU A 635 -78.82 -20.45 -22.41
N ASN A 636 -78.04 -21.54 -22.41
CA ASN A 636 -76.80 -21.71 -23.24
C ASN A 636 -75.88 -20.55 -23.23
N ILE A 637 -75.36 -20.18 -22.09
CA ILE A 637 -74.44 -19.04 -21.97
C ILE A 637 -73.02 -19.51 -22.35
N LYS A 638 -72.37 -18.77 -23.21
CA LYS A 638 -70.98 -18.97 -23.64
C LYS A 638 -70.20 -17.69 -23.55
N VAL A 639 -68.91 -17.81 -23.19
CA VAL A 639 -68.00 -16.69 -23.17
C VAL A 639 -66.83 -16.97 -24.13
N PHE A 640 -66.48 -15.97 -24.90
CA PHE A 640 -65.48 -16.03 -25.94
C PHE A 640 -64.41 -14.93 -25.72
N ASP A 641 -63.24 -15.14 -26.23
CA ASP A 641 -62.19 -14.11 -26.35
C ASP A 641 -62.38 -13.19 -27.60
N ALA A 642 -61.41 -12.31 -27.84
CA ALA A 642 -61.43 -11.43 -29.01
C ALA A 642 -61.43 -12.15 -30.36
N ASN A 643 -60.87 -13.36 -30.42
CA ASN A 643 -60.77 -14.22 -31.60
C ASN A 643 -61.99 -15.12 -31.78
N HIS A 644 -62.99 -14.96 -30.92
CA HIS A 644 -64.19 -15.80 -30.87
C HIS A 644 -63.91 -17.27 -30.49
N GLU A 645 -62.82 -17.51 -29.76
CA GLU A 645 -62.57 -18.83 -29.15
C GLU A 645 -63.31 -18.97 -27.84
N GLU A 646 -63.97 -20.12 -27.60
CA GLU A 646 -64.76 -20.32 -26.39
C GLU A 646 -63.88 -20.47 -25.14
N ILE A 647 -64.02 -19.58 -24.17
CA ILE A 647 -63.33 -19.54 -22.91
C ILE A 647 -64.20 -19.66 -21.68
N THR A 648 -65.43 -20.18 -21.84
CA THR A 648 -66.42 -20.31 -20.74
C THR A 648 -65.85 -21.04 -19.53
N ASN A 649 -65.04 -22.06 -19.74
CA ASN A 649 -64.36 -22.86 -18.72
C ASN A 649 -63.14 -22.21 -18.06
N GLN A 650 -62.71 -21.08 -18.59
CA GLN A 650 -61.62 -20.29 -17.99
C GLN A 650 -62.13 -19.33 -16.89
N GLY A 651 -63.40 -19.44 -16.53
CA GLY A 651 -64.02 -18.65 -15.48
C GLY A 651 -65.15 -19.41 -14.82
N LYS A 652 -65.70 -18.82 -13.77
CA LYS A 652 -66.85 -19.33 -13.04
C LYS A 652 -68.14 -18.73 -13.57
N LEU A 653 -68.92 -19.50 -14.29
CA LEU A 653 -70.26 -19.09 -14.74
C LEU A 653 -71.28 -19.39 -13.64
N THR A 654 -72.11 -18.41 -13.30
CA THR A 654 -73.22 -18.54 -12.34
C THR A 654 -74.50 -18.01 -13.01
N ILE A 655 -75.58 -18.77 -12.86
CA ILE A 655 -76.90 -18.45 -13.40
C ILE A 655 -77.91 -18.46 -12.24
N ASP A 656 -78.51 -17.31 -11.93
CA ASP A 656 -79.61 -17.16 -11.00
C ASP A 656 -80.90 -17.08 -11.84
N LYS A 657 -81.57 -18.23 -11.90
CA LYS A 657 -82.82 -18.36 -12.69
C LYS A 657 -84.01 -17.62 -12.08
N GLU A 658 -84.00 -17.39 -10.77
CA GLU A 658 -85.07 -16.68 -10.08
C GLU A 658 -85.03 -15.17 -10.36
N LYS A 659 -83.79 -14.64 -10.27
CA LYS A 659 -83.50 -13.21 -10.53
C LYS A 659 -83.22 -12.94 -11.98
N ASN A 660 -83.05 -13.91 -12.81
CA ASN A 660 -82.70 -13.81 -14.22
C ASN A 660 -81.38 -13.15 -14.48
N ILE A 661 -80.33 -13.45 -13.59
CA ILE A 661 -79.03 -12.89 -13.65
C ILE A 661 -78.02 -13.95 -14.12
N VAL A 662 -77.16 -13.58 -15.04
CA VAL A 662 -75.99 -14.36 -15.46
C VAL A 662 -74.74 -13.62 -15.10
N LYS A 663 -73.81 -14.28 -14.45
CA LYS A 663 -72.50 -13.69 -14.08
C LYS A 663 -71.37 -14.69 -14.46
N TRP A 664 -70.42 -14.19 -15.16
CA TRP A 664 -69.18 -14.89 -15.42
C TRP A 664 -67.99 -14.12 -14.82
N VAL A 665 -67.11 -14.83 -14.07
CA VAL A 665 -65.93 -14.29 -13.40
C VAL A 665 -64.73 -15.10 -13.89
N PRO A 666 -63.70 -14.50 -14.50
CA PRO A 666 -62.47 -15.23 -14.91
C PRO A 666 -61.76 -15.83 -13.69
N ASN A 667 -61.17 -17.03 -13.85
CA ASN A 667 -60.40 -17.68 -12.79
C ASN A 667 -59.13 -16.93 -12.44
N ASP A 668 -58.53 -16.18 -13.39
CA ASP A 668 -57.33 -15.33 -13.24
C ASP A 668 -57.63 -13.92 -13.72
N ILE A 669 -57.54 -12.97 -12.78
CA ILE A 669 -57.73 -11.54 -13.07
C ILE A 669 -56.38 -10.82 -13.28
N SER A 670 -55.24 -11.49 -13.09
CA SER A 670 -53.92 -10.87 -13.24
C SER A 670 -53.61 -10.48 -14.68
N ASN A 671 -54.26 -11.15 -15.64
CA ASN A 671 -53.98 -10.99 -17.07
C ASN A 671 -55.25 -10.63 -17.91
N ILE A 672 -56.14 -9.78 -17.36
CA ILE A 672 -57.37 -9.41 -18.06
C ILE A 672 -57.27 -8.09 -18.84
N TYR A 673 -56.26 -7.29 -18.54
CA TYR A 673 -56.09 -5.93 -19.07
C TYR A 673 -55.89 -5.93 -20.59
N GLY A 674 -56.63 -5.06 -21.27
CA GLY A 674 -56.63 -4.95 -22.74
C GLY A 674 -57.33 -6.11 -23.45
N LYS A 675 -57.84 -7.10 -22.69
CA LYS A 675 -58.58 -8.20 -23.30
C LYS A 675 -60.01 -7.80 -23.61
N THR A 676 -60.52 -8.40 -24.68
CA THR A 676 -61.93 -8.33 -25.07
C THR A 676 -62.58 -9.65 -24.66
N TYR A 677 -63.67 -9.54 -23.97
CA TYR A 677 -64.53 -10.67 -23.60
C TYR A 677 -65.88 -10.50 -24.26
N ILE A 678 -66.43 -11.60 -24.80
CA ILE A 678 -67.73 -11.62 -25.48
C ILE A 678 -68.57 -12.69 -24.78
N MET A 679 -69.64 -12.28 -24.11
CA MET A 679 -70.60 -13.20 -23.53
C MET A 679 -71.82 -13.28 -24.44
N GLU A 680 -72.15 -14.46 -24.90
CA GLU A 680 -73.36 -14.77 -25.66
C GLU A 680 -74.37 -15.46 -24.77
N VAL A 681 -75.59 -15.02 -24.77
CA VAL A 681 -76.71 -15.52 -23.96
C VAL A 681 -77.89 -15.84 -24.83
N ASP A 682 -78.22 -17.08 -25.00
CA ASP A 682 -79.44 -17.48 -25.62
C ASP A 682 -80.64 -17.13 -24.69
N SER A 683 -81.63 -16.43 -25.23
CA SER A 683 -82.77 -15.91 -24.47
C SER A 683 -84.10 -16.11 -25.17
N LYS A 684 -85.16 -16.15 -24.39
CA LYS A 684 -86.51 -16.17 -24.89
C LYS A 684 -87.46 -15.44 -23.95
N ILE A 685 -88.58 -14.95 -24.45
CA ILE A 685 -89.61 -14.34 -23.67
C ILE A 685 -90.39 -15.52 -23.03
N LYS A 686 -90.57 -15.55 -21.70
CA LYS A 686 -91.27 -16.59 -20.95
C LYS A 686 -92.70 -16.70 -21.39
N LYS A 687 -93.23 -17.96 -21.55
CA LYS A 687 -94.68 -18.20 -21.78
C LYS A 687 -95.46 -17.76 -20.54
N GLY A 688 -96.50 -16.93 -20.76
CA GLY A 688 -97.29 -16.33 -19.69
C GLY A 688 -96.73 -15.07 -19.05
N ALA A 689 -95.64 -14.54 -19.54
CA ALA A 689 -95.10 -13.21 -19.11
C ALA A 689 -96.14 -12.10 -19.43
N LYS A 690 -96.40 -11.26 -18.42
CA LYS A 690 -97.24 -10.07 -18.63
C LYS A 690 -96.41 -9.00 -19.33
N LEU A 691 -96.53 -8.90 -20.65
CA LEU A 691 -95.89 -7.82 -21.43
C LEU A 691 -96.71 -6.56 -21.28
N LYS A 692 -96.10 -5.49 -20.81
CA LYS A 692 -96.82 -4.17 -20.74
C LYS A 692 -96.97 -3.58 -22.11
#